data_6dea271728ebbc3c20dd12e824df17a2
#
_entry.id   6dea271728ebbc3c20dd12e824df17a2
#
_cell.length_a   1.000
_cell.length_b   1.000
_cell.length_c   1.000
_cell.angle_alpha   90.00
_cell.angle_beta   90.00
_cell.angle_gamma   90.00
#
_symmetry.space_group_name_H-M   'P 1'
#
loop_
_entity.id
_entity.type
_entity.pdbx_description
1 polymer ?
#
loop_
_entity_poly.entity_id
_entity_poly.type
_entity_poly.pdbx_seq_one_letter_code
_entity_poly.pdbx_strand_id
1 'polypeptide(L)'
;MRLLGALLLSLALAASATGAAEPGIQEISVQGLASIKQAELLYLLGIELGRPLDKEELRRGIRRAFKKGVFEQIEVRMPSPGRLLVKVRERDFIERIRFKGQKLLSKKFLRRHLPLKEGEALRPDLLGQAEEALREALRLKGFPRARVSIKVKASRRPYRVRLLVSVKEGPPLYVRTIRVYGRPLQEVLTYLGLTVGDIYDQFRLKEGLDRLKRYYKRLGHYGPQVGPYTFAQGTLFLNVIAGERLVVRFEGNDSIGDRRLRRLLPFFEAEALRDDLVQEALKRMEALYHQRGYPMVQIAPVLSRKEGLAELSFYFYEGPRTEVAQVEFEGATLSERALKALIRLRPGRPYNPQLLEADRHQLEEFYASLGYLDVQVQGPEVEFRQGLAYLKYRIREGSRYSIGEVRIEGAKAFPEKELLEVLALSPGSPYNELDVSNARYRLIEHYSRHGYDQCEVELKRRFRKDKVALTFRLKEGSAWVFGSSVVAGNRRTATVVITRELLHRRGEPFSHKLLLRERQELYELGLFEEVHTQELQRYQGKVDVLYRVREAPAGAVEFGLGYGEYEGLRGFASLSYRNLWGMAREGSLRAELSTLQKRLILSYREPWFMGHRVPLRAFLLAERREEKNIDTGEVLYRVRRYLGTVGLEKRLSSTLKGELYYEFSLVKTTDVKPGVVLSKEDTGTLAISALKPALLYDTRDDPFEPTRGVFAGASLKVASALLLSETGFAKLRMHASTYRALGRRLVLAASVRLGLAQGFEGTEELPLVERFFLGGRNTVRGYHQDTLGPRTPDGNPTGGNAFLMGNLELRLRVRKGWGLVAFLDWGNVWQRTEDMDIQNLRGTVGVGLRYSTPVGPLRVDYGYKLQDEPPLSRAVLHFSIGHAF
;
A
#
# COMPACT_ATOMS: atom_id res chain seq x y z
N MET A 1 23.84 -33.85 -12.66
CA MET A 1 25.22 -34.05 -13.22
C MET A 1 25.33 -33.30 -14.53
N ARG A 2 26.38 -32.53 -14.70
CA ARG A 2 26.81 -31.65 -15.82
C ARG A 2 26.38 -30.19 -15.64
N LEU A 3 27.01 -29.53 -14.69
CA LEU A 3 27.23 -28.10 -14.58
C LEU A 3 28.73 -27.90 -14.37
N LEU A 4 29.50 -28.21 -15.35
CA LEU A 4 30.93 -27.93 -15.45
C LEU A 4 31.25 -27.72 -16.93
N GLY A 5 30.92 -26.51 -17.41
CA GLY A 5 31.22 -26.04 -18.75
C GLY A 5 32.10 -24.80 -18.70
N ALA A 6 33.36 -25.01 -18.80
CA ALA A 6 34.41 -24.09 -19.27
C ALA A 6 34.72 -22.85 -18.46
N LEU A 7 35.40 -23.06 -17.36
CA LEU A 7 36.37 -22.08 -16.82
C LEU A 7 37.70 -22.31 -17.61
N LEU A 8 37.83 -21.78 -18.80
CA LEU A 8 39.13 -21.66 -19.46
C LEU A 8 39.75 -20.32 -19.02
N LEU A 9 40.45 -20.38 -17.85
CA LEU A 9 41.39 -19.37 -17.45
C LEU A 9 42.74 -19.64 -18.13
N SER A 10 42.98 -19.09 -19.32
CA SER A 10 44.34 -19.07 -19.89
C SER A 10 45.07 -17.85 -19.36
N LEU A 11 45.67 -18.00 -18.17
CA LEU A 11 46.69 -17.08 -17.66
C LEU A 11 48.03 -17.55 -18.18
N ALA A 12 48.48 -17.00 -19.32
CA ALA A 12 49.90 -17.07 -19.69
C ALA A 12 50.64 -15.93 -18.99
N LEU A 13 51.23 -16.24 -17.85
CA LEU A 13 52.16 -15.36 -17.15
C LEU A 13 53.54 -16.02 -17.17
N ALA A 14 54.43 -15.43 -17.95
CA ALA A 14 55.86 -15.69 -17.79
C ALA A 14 56.34 -15.03 -16.46
N ALA A 15 56.90 -15.87 -15.59
CA ALA A 15 57.50 -15.45 -14.34
C ALA A 15 58.86 -14.79 -14.63
N SER A 16 59.05 -13.55 -14.19
CA SER A 16 60.34 -12.97 -13.87
C SER A 16 60.29 -12.38 -12.51
N ALA A 17 60.99 -13.04 -11.60
CA ALA A 17 61.16 -12.58 -10.22
C ALA A 17 62.19 -11.43 -10.14
N THR A 18 61.73 -10.24 -9.89
CA THR A 18 62.50 -9.15 -9.26
C THR A 18 61.49 -8.25 -8.54
N GLY A 19 61.73 -7.94 -7.29
CA GLY A 19 60.86 -7.17 -6.40
C GLY A 19 60.74 -5.68 -6.77
N ALA A 20 60.18 -5.39 -7.93
CA ALA A 20 59.70 -4.07 -8.31
C ALA A 20 58.21 -3.99 -8.06
N ALA A 21 57.69 -2.96 -7.40
CA ALA A 21 56.29 -2.73 -7.24
C ALA A 21 55.58 -2.88 -8.62
N GLU A 22 54.56 -3.73 -8.70
CA GLU A 22 53.83 -3.94 -9.95
C GLU A 22 53.31 -2.58 -10.44
N PRO A 23 53.57 -2.20 -11.70
CA PRO A 23 53.16 -0.88 -12.21
C PRO A 23 51.63 -0.78 -12.17
N GLY A 24 51.14 0.35 -11.60
CA GLY A 24 49.72 0.65 -11.58
C GLY A 24 49.12 0.65 -13.00
N ILE A 25 47.85 0.33 -13.13
CA ILE A 25 47.08 0.31 -14.42
C ILE A 25 47.03 1.73 -14.98
N GLN A 26 47.67 1.99 -16.11
CA GLN A 26 47.73 3.30 -16.75
C GLN A 26 46.63 3.49 -17.79
N GLU A 27 46.26 2.42 -18.51
CA GLU A 27 45.27 2.45 -19.58
C GLU A 27 44.38 1.23 -19.54
N ILE A 28 43.05 1.45 -19.73
CA ILE A 28 42.06 0.39 -19.76
C ILE A 28 41.25 0.49 -21.06
N SER A 29 41.34 -0.56 -21.91
CA SER A 29 40.52 -0.69 -23.10
C SER A 29 39.47 -1.76 -22.89
N VAL A 30 38.18 -1.42 -23.15
CA VAL A 30 37.05 -2.34 -23.04
C VAL A 30 36.46 -2.58 -24.42
N GLN A 31 36.25 -3.84 -24.78
CA GLN A 31 35.71 -4.26 -26.07
C GLN A 31 34.49 -5.17 -25.89
N GLY A 32 33.45 -5.01 -26.73
CA GLY A 32 32.28 -5.87 -26.76
C GLY A 32 31.14 -5.46 -25.78
N LEU A 33 31.25 -4.29 -25.14
CA LEU A 33 30.26 -3.77 -24.20
C LEU A 33 29.15 -3.00 -24.93
N ALA A 34 27.89 -3.26 -24.63
CA ALA A 34 26.75 -2.62 -25.28
C ALA A 34 25.61 -2.21 -24.33
N SER A 35 25.35 -2.97 -23.28
CA SER A 35 24.17 -2.74 -22.41
C SER A 35 24.45 -2.01 -21.12
N ILE A 36 25.72 -1.98 -20.65
CA ILE A 36 26.13 -1.25 -19.44
C ILE A 36 27.28 -0.30 -19.75
N LYS A 37 27.51 0.68 -18.88
CA LYS A 37 28.61 1.64 -19.03
C LYS A 37 29.95 1.00 -18.62
N GLN A 38 31.04 1.43 -19.26
CA GLN A 38 32.39 0.97 -18.94
C GLN A 38 32.70 1.15 -17.44
N ALA A 39 32.36 2.28 -16.84
CA ALA A 39 32.58 2.54 -15.42
C ALA A 39 31.88 1.52 -14.50
N GLU A 40 30.69 1.06 -14.88
CA GLU A 40 29.95 0.03 -14.13
C GLU A 40 30.65 -1.34 -14.22
N LEU A 41 31.16 -1.70 -15.42
CA LEU A 41 31.93 -2.95 -15.59
C LEU A 41 33.22 -2.90 -14.75
N LEU A 42 33.97 -1.82 -14.80
CA LEU A 42 35.20 -1.66 -14.02
C LEU A 42 34.93 -1.71 -12.51
N TYR A 43 33.86 -1.07 -12.04
CA TYR A 43 33.39 -1.18 -10.65
C TYR A 43 33.09 -2.63 -10.25
N LEU A 44 32.36 -3.38 -11.09
CA LEU A 44 32.05 -4.80 -10.83
C LEU A 44 33.33 -5.64 -10.76
N LEU A 45 34.29 -5.39 -11.65
CA LEU A 45 35.56 -6.12 -11.70
C LEU A 45 36.53 -5.73 -10.57
N GLY A 46 36.28 -4.60 -9.88
CA GLY A 46 37.19 -4.07 -8.85
C GLY A 46 38.46 -3.48 -9.44
N ILE A 47 38.41 -2.93 -10.66
CA ILE A 47 39.56 -2.35 -11.39
C ILE A 47 39.54 -0.84 -11.25
N GLU A 48 40.62 -0.27 -10.75
CA GLU A 48 40.81 1.19 -10.61
C GLU A 48 42.08 1.63 -11.35
N LEU A 49 41.99 2.74 -12.10
CA LEU A 49 43.17 3.39 -12.73
C LEU A 49 44.17 3.83 -11.67
N GLY A 50 45.46 3.67 -11.95
CA GLY A 50 46.56 4.06 -11.05
C GLY A 50 46.90 3.02 -9.98
N ARG A 51 46.10 1.97 -9.80
CA ARG A 51 46.38 0.89 -8.84
C ARG A 51 46.89 -0.37 -9.53
N PRO A 52 47.71 -1.20 -8.87
CA PRO A 52 48.11 -2.50 -9.37
C PRO A 52 46.91 -3.43 -9.46
N LEU A 53 46.96 -4.39 -10.39
CA LEU A 53 45.88 -5.36 -10.58
C LEU A 53 45.92 -6.44 -9.50
N ASP A 54 44.97 -6.44 -8.56
CA ASP A 54 44.76 -7.51 -7.60
C ASP A 54 44.04 -8.68 -8.28
N LYS A 55 44.72 -9.81 -8.45
CA LYS A 55 44.19 -11.02 -9.10
C LYS A 55 43.03 -11.65 -8.34
N GLU A 56 43.08 -11.61 -7.01
CA GLU A 56 42.00 -12.18 -6.18
C GLU A 56 40.76 -11.29 -6.21
N GLU A 57 40.93 -9.97 -6.18
CA GLU A 57 39.82 -9.03 -6.35
C GLU A 57 39.20 -9.15 -7.76
N LEU A 58 40.03 -9.31 -8.79
CA LEU A 58 39.56 -9.53 -10.15
C LEU A 58 38.74 -10.82 -10.27
N ARG A 59 39.20 -11.93 -9.69
CA ARG A 59 38.42 -13.18 -9.66
C ARG A 59 37.07 -13.01 -8.99
N ARG A 60 37.02 -12.28 -7.89
CA ARG A 60 35.78 -11.93 -7.20
C ARG A 60 34.93 -11.00 -8.07
N GLY A 61 35.54 -10.02 -8.68
CA GLY A 61 34.89 -9.09 -9.61
C GLY A 61 34.24 -9.77 -10.81
N ILE A 62 34.91 -10.76 -11.40
CA ILE A 62 34.34 -11.56 -12.48
C ILE A 62 33.08 -12.31 -12.01
N ARG A 63 33.12 -12.90 -10.80
CA ARG A 63 31.91 -13.54 -10.22
C ARG A 63 30.77 -12.54 -10.01
N ARG A 64 31.06 -11.31 -9.51
CA ARG A 64 30.07 -10.22 -9.36
C ARG A 64 29.46 -9.86 -10.72
N ALA A 65 30.29 -9.71 -11.74
CA ALA A 65 29.84 -9.37 -13.09
C ALA A 65 28.92 -10.44 -13.68
N PHE A 66 29.25 -11.73 -13.52
CA PHE A 66 28.36 -12.81 -13.93
C PHE A 66 27.02 -12.84 -13.16
N LYS A 67 26.99 -12.47 -11.87
CA LYS A 67 25.76 -12.38 -11.07
C LYS A 67 24.82 -11.26 -11.53
N LYS A 68 25.34 -10.24 -12.21
CA LYS A 68 24.50 -9.23 -12.89
C LYS A 68 23.62 -9.85 -13.99
N GLY A 69 24.03 -10.99 -14.57
CA GLY A 69 23.25 -11.76 -15.53
C GLY A 69 23.33 -11.25 -16.97
N VAL A 70 24.18 -10.26 -17.26
CA VAL A 70 24.34 -9.65 -18.59
C VAL A 70 25.39 -10.36 -19.42
N PHE A 71 26.45 -10.86 -18.80
CA PHE A 71 27.61 -11.39 -19.49
C PHE A 71 27.51 -12.90 -19.77
N GLU A 72 27.96 -13.29 -20.98
CA GLU A 72 28.19 -14.67 -21.37
C GLU A 72 29.66 -15.04 -21.16
N GLN A 73 30.58 -14.13 -21.51
CA GLN A 73 32.02 -14.31 -21.36
C GLN A 73 32.70 -13.00 -20.96
N ILE A 74 33.70 -13.09 -20.08
CA ILE A 74 34.57 -12.00 -19.70
C ILE A 74 36.00 -12.49 -19.74
N GLU A 75 36.84 -11.80 -20.48
CA GLU A 75 38.26 -12.08 -20.63
C GLU A 75 39.06 -10.81 -20.27
N VAL A 76 40.06 -10.96 -19.41
CA VAL A 76 40.92 -9.86 -19.00
C VAL A 76 42.35 -10.23 -19.33
N ARG A 77 43.02 -9.42 -20.15
CA ARG A 77 44.41 -9.60 -20.56
C ARG A 77 45.23 -8.34 -20.29
N MET A 78 46.50 -8.51 -19.98
CA MET A 78 47.47 -7.43 -19.87
C MET A 78 48.50 -7.57 -20.99
N PRO A 79 48.27 -6.93 -22.15
CA PRO A 79 49.14 -7.08 -23.30
C PRO A 79 50.50 -6.46 -23.12
N SER A 80 50.61 -5.43 -22.24
CA SER A 80 51.86 -4.81 -21.83
C SER A 80 51.74 -4.26 -20.39
N PRO A 81 52.83 -4.05 -19.65
CA PRO A 81 52.83 -3.46 -18.33
C PRO A 81 51.98 -2.18 -18.27
N GLY A 82 51.03 -2.09 -17.35
CA GLY A 82 50.16 -0.94 -17.18
C GLY A 82 49.00 -0.79 -18.14
N ARG A 83 48.89 -1.64 -19.19
CA ARG A 83 47.78 -1.63 -20.14
C ARG A 83 46.88 -2.85 -19.94
N LEU A 84 45.59 -2.60 -19.63
CA LEU A 84 44.59 -3.67 -19.42
C LEU A 84 43.57 -3.70 -20.57
N LEU A 85 43.38 -4.89 -21.14
CA LEU A 85 42.36 -5.16 -22.16
C LEU A 85 41.26 -6.04 -21.54
N VAL A 86 40.03 -5.54 -21.48
CA VAL A 86 38.87 -6.29 -21.04
C VAL A 86 37.97 -6.56 -22.25
N LYS A 87 37.88 -7.83 -22.67
CA LYS A 87 36.96 -8.28 -23.72
C LYS A 87 35.74 -8.91 -23.07
N VAL A 88 34.56 -8.45 -23.42
CA VAL A 88 33.33 -9.03 -22.94
C VAL A 88 32.41 -9.45 -24.07
N ARG A 89 31.66 -10.53 -23.84
CA ARG A 89 30.54 -10.92 -24.68
C ARG A 89 29.30 -10.92 -23.81
N GLU A 90 28.33 -10.07 -24.19
CA GLU A 90 27.04 -10.03 -23.51
C GLU A 90 26.13 -11.13 -24.01
N ARG A 91 25.14 -11.52 -23.23
CA ARG A 91 24.08 -12.46 -23.60
C ARG A 91 23.13 -11.81 -24.58
N ASP A 92 22.58 -12.61 -25.50
CA ASP A 92 21.53 -12.15 -26.38
C ASP A 92 20.21 -11.96 -25.58
N PHE A 93 19.57 -10.80 -25.74
CA PHE A 93 18.28 -10.48 -25.12
C PHE A 93 17.16 -10.45 -26.14
N ILE A 94 15.98 -10.96 -25.75
CA ILE A 94 14.79 -10.97 -26.60
C ILE A 94 14.25 -9.54 -26.73
N GLU A 95 14.47 -8.89 -27.87
CA GLU A 95 13.98 -7.54 -28.15
C GLU A 95 12.47 -7.55 -28.42
N ARG A 96 11.97 -8.50 -29.19
CA ARG A 96 10.57 -8.59 -29.61
C ARG A 96 10.16 -10.00 -29.95
N ILE A 97 8.91 -10.36 -29.60
CA ILE A 97 8.26 -11.63 -29.94
C ILE A 97 7.13 -11.35 -30.94
N ARG A 98 7.19 -11.97 -32.13
CA ARG A 98 6.15 -11.88 -33.17
C ARG A 98 5.50 -13.24 -33.40
N PHE A 99 4.17 -13.28 -33.41
CA PHE A 99 3.39 -14.45 -33.74
C PHE A 99 2.90 -14.36 -35.18
N LYS A 100 3.02 -15.46 -35.93
CA LYS A 100 2.56 -15.57 -37.32
C LYS A 100 1.83 -16.90 -37.54
N GLY A 101 0.81 -16.88 -38.40
CA GLY A 101 0.11 -18.06 -38.90
C GLY A 101 -1.09 -18.50 -38.08
N GLN A 102 -1.37 -17.84 -36.94
CA GLN A 102 -2.62 -18.05 -36.18
C GLN A 102 -3.83 -17.42 -36.90
N LYS A 103 -4.96 -18.12 -36.90
CA LYS A 103 -6.24 -17.67 -37.52
C LYS A 103 -7.36 -17.53 -36.50
N LEU A 104 -7.55 -18.55 -35.67
CA LEU A 104 -8.62 -18.64 -34.67
C LEU A 104 -8.16 -18.25 -33.26
N LEU A 105 -6.84 -18.22 -33.03
CA LEU A 105 -6.28 -17.95 -31.71
C LEU A 105 -5.81 -16.49 -31.55
N SER A 106 -6.11 -15.90 -30.39
CA SER A 106 -5.66 -14.54 -30.09
C SER A 106 -4.17 -14.50 -29.74
N LYS A 107 -3.46 -13.45 -30.18
CA LYS A 107 -2.07 -13.20 -29.80
C LYS A 107 -1.90 -13.09 -28.27
N LYS A 108 -2.93 -12.61 -27.55
CA LYS A 108 -2.94 -12.51 -26.08
C LYS A 108 -2.86 -13.90 -25.44
N PHE A 109 -3.61 -14.89 -25.96
CA PHE A 109 -3.56 -16.26 -25.49
C PHE A 109 -2.16 -16.86 -25.71
N LEU A 110 -1.60 -16.75 -26.92
CA LEU A 110 -0.28 -17.28 -27.25
C LEU A 110 0.81 -16.65 -26.37
N ARG A 111 0.77 -15.34 -26.15
CA ARG A 111 1.73 -14.63 -25.29
C ARG A 111 1.65 -15.06 -23.84
N ARG A 112 0.45 -15.36 -23.33
CA ARG A 112 0.23 -15.80 -21.94
C ARG A 112 0.83 -17.18 -21.66
N HIS A 113 0.83 -18.07 -22.66
CA HIS A 113 1.28 -19.44 -22.51
C HIS A 113 2.71 -19.68 -23.06
N LEU A 114 3.35 -18.68 -23.63
CA LEU A 114 4.75 -18.74 -24.03
C LEU A 114 5.63 -18.39 -22.81
N PRO A 115 6.50 -19.30 -22.32
CA PRO A 115 7.35 -19.08 -21.15
C PRO A 115 8.60 -18.22 -21.45
N LEU A 116 8.57 -17.43 -22.53
CA LEU A 116 9.61 -16.48 -22.93
C LEU A 116 9.02 -15.06 -22.95
N LYS A 117 9.75 -14.09 -22.41
CA LYS A 117 9.30 -12.69 -22.35
C LYS A 117 10.27 -11.76 -23.07
N GLU A 118 9.73 -10.70 -23.67
CA GLU A 118 10.53 -9.61 -24.23
C GLU A 118 11.38 -8.96 -23.12
N GLY A 119 12.65 -8.71 -23.43
CA GLY A 119 13.65 -8.19 -22.50
C GLY A 119 14.39 -9.25 -21.66
N GLU A 120 14.05 -10.53 -21.71
CA GLU A 120 14.81 -11.60 -21.06
C GLU A 120 16.03 -12.03 -21.88
N ALA A 121 17.08 -12.49 -21.19
CA ALA A 121 18.20 -13.13 -21.87
C ALA A 121 17.70 -14.39 -22.59
N LEU A 122 18.07 -14.53 -23.87
CA LEU A 122 17.74 -15.72 -24.59
C LEU A 122 18.51 -16.91 -24.01
N ARG A 123 17.79 -17.93 -23.68
CA ARG A 123 18.33 -19.23 -23.26
C ARG A 123 17.99 -20.25 -24.34
N PRO A 124 18.95 -20.62 -25.19
CA PRO A 124 18.71 -21.55 -26.33
C PRO A 124 18.13 -22.88 -25.87
N ASP A 125 18.52 -23.37 -24.69
CA ASP A 125 18.01 -24.60 -24.06
C ASP A 125 16.50 -24.54 -23.75
N LEU A 126 15.92 -23.36 -23.58
CA LEU A 126 14.48 -23.16 -23.29
C LEU A 126 13.62 -23.04 -24.55
N LEU A 127 14.20 -22.90 -25.74
CA LEU A 127 13.42 -22.74 -26.98
C LEU A 127 12.54 -23.96 -27.25
N GLY A 128 13.10 -25.17 -27.17
CA GLY A 128 12.35 -26.41 -27.32
C GLY A 128 11.26 -26.58 -26.26
N GLN A 129 11.56 -26.25 -25.00
CA GLN A 129 10.56 -26.29 -23.92
C GLN A 129 9.44 -25.27 -24.17
N ALA A 130 9.76 -24.09 -24.68
CA ALA A 130 8.77 -23.05 -24.99
C ALA A 130 7.86 -23.46 -26.16
N GLU A 131 8.41 -24.14 -27.19
CA GLU A 131 7.62 -24.73 -28.28
C GLU A 131 6.67 -25.81 -27.78
N GLU A 132 7.14 -26.69 -26.89
CA GLU A 132 6.31 -27.76 -26.31
C GLU A 132 5.24 -27.20 -25.38
N ALA A 133 5.57 -26.27 -24.48
CA ALA A 133 4.59 -25.62 -23.60
C ALA A 133 3.47 -24.93 -24.40
N LEU A 134 3.83 -24.26 -25.49
CA LEU A 134 2.83 -23.62 -26.34
C LEU A 134 2.01 -24.65 -27.12
N ARG A 135 2.61 -25.76 -27.58
CA ARG A 135 1.91 -26.86 -28.25
C ARG A 135 0.90 -27.52 -27.32
N GLU A 136 1.30 -27.77 -26.08
CA GLU A 136 0.39 -28.32 -25.05
C GLU A 136 -0.78 -27.37 -24.73
N ALA A 137 -0.52 -26.06 -24.58
CA ALA A 137 -1.59 -25.07 -24.40
C ALA A 137 -2.56 -25.05 -25.60
N LEU A 138 -2.06 -25.23 -26.81
CA LEU A 138 -2.87 -25.33 -28.01
C LEU A 138 -3.70 -26.61 -28.04
N ARG A 139 -3.14 -27.75 -27.62
CA ARG A 139 -3.85 -29.02 -27.47
C ARG A 139 -5.03 -28.89 -26.51
N LEU A 140 -4.78 -28.29 -25.34
CA LEU A 140 -5.83 -28.01 -24.35
C LEU A 140 -6.88 -27.01 -24.86
N LYS A 141 -6.51 -26.16 -25.81
CA LYS A 141 -7.42 -25.18 -26.43
C LYS A 141 -8.27 -25.79 -27.57
N GLY A 142 -8.06 -27.08 -27.89
CA GLY A 142 -8.80 -27.82 -28.90
C GLY A 142 -8.08 -27.97 -30.24
N PHE A 143 -6.78 -27.77 -30.33
CA PHE A 143 -5.97 -27.88 -31.51
C PHE A 143 -4.89 -28.96 -31.36
N PRO A 144 -5.20 -30.25 -31.35
CA PRO A 144 -4.26 -31.33 -31.04
C PRO A 144 -3.18 -31.54 -32.11
N ARG A 145 -3.42 -31.10 -33.36
CA ARG A 145 -2.46 -31.21 -34.48
C ARG A 145 -1.71 -29.91 -34.71
N ALA A 146 -1.72 -28.98 -33.76
CA ALA A 146 -1.00 -27.74 -33.88
C ALA A 146 0.50 -27.95 -33.94
N ARG A 147 1.16 -27.21 -34.85
CA ARG A 147 2.64 -27.16 -34.95
C ARG A 147 3.13 -25.77 -34.58
N VAL A 148 4.12 -25.73 -33.71
CA VAL A 148 4.77 -24.51 -33.25
C VAL A 148 6.25 -24.58 -33.60
N SER A 149 6.81 -23.49 -34.12
CA SER A 149 8.25 -23.35 -34.32
C SER A 149 8.70 -21.95 -34.00
N ILE A 150 9.81 -21.83 -33.28
CA ILE A 150 10.38 -20.55 -32.84
C ILE A 150 11.70 -20.34 -33.60
N LYS A 151 11.75 -19.28 -34.43
CA LYS A 151 12.96 -18.88 -35.16
C LYS A 151 13.56 -17.65 -34.51
N VAL A 152 14.84 -17.72 -34.16
CA VAL A 152 15.63 -16.61 -33.64
C VAL A 152 16.18 -15.82 -34.85
N LYS A 153 15.96 -14.51 -34.85
CA LYS A 153 16.51 -13.59 -35.86
C LYS A 153 17.33 -12.53 -35.16
N ALA A 154 18.53 -12.25 -35.64
CA ALA A 154 19.34 -11.14 -35.14
C ALA A 154 18.62 -9.79 -35.30
N SER A 155 18.82 -8.88 -34.35
CA SER A 155 18.38 -7.49 -34.44
C SER A 155 19.48 -6.63 -35.06
N ARG A 156 19.15 -5.38 -35.41
CA ARG A 156 20.14 -4.36 -35.80
C ARG A 156 20.99 -3.88 -34.61
N ARG A 157 20.52 -4.09 -33.39
CA ARG A 157 21.23 -3.73 -32.14
C ARG A 157 22.08 -4.92 -31.70
N PRO A 158 23.33 -4.72 -31.25
CA PRO A 158 24.18 -5.79 -30.77
C PRO A 158 23.52 -6.49 -29.56
N TYR A 159 23.73 -7.80 -29.46
CA TYR A 159 23.19 -8.64 -28.37
C TYR A 159 21.67 -8.55 -28.18
N ARG A 160 20.93 -8.30 -29.29
CA ARG A 160 19.46 -8.31 -29.31
C ARG A 160 18.98 -9.26 -30.39
N VAL A 161 17.95 -10.04 -30.03
CA VAL A 161 17.34 -11.00 -30.95
C VAL A 161 15.82 -10.81 -31.01
N ARG A 162 15.23 -11.15 -32.15
CA ARG A 162 13.78 -11.16 -32.33
C ARG A 162 13.34 -12.60 -32.52
N LEU A 163 12.29 -12.98 -31.76
CA LEU A 163 11.69 -14.30 -31.88
C LEU A 163 10.50 -14.24 -32.84
N LEU A 164 10.51 -15.12 -33.86
CA LEU A 164 9.38 -15.34 -34.75
C LEU A 164 8.74 -16.68 -34.39
N VAL A 165 7.60 -16.63 -33.67
CA VAL A 165 6.82 -17.80 -33.28
C VAL A 165 5.80 -18.08 -34.40
N SER A 166 6.03 -19.13 -35.15
CA SER A 166 5.14 -19.59 -36.22
C SER A 166 4.19 -20.64 -35.66
N VAL A 167 2.90 -20.41 -35.75
CA VAL A 167 1.86 -21.30 -35.28
C VAL A 167 1.03 -21.77 -36.47
N LYS A 168 0.94 -23.07 -36.67
CA LYS A 168 -0.01 -23.71 -37.59
C LYS A 168 -1.02 -24.45 -36.71
N GLU A 169 -2.23 -23.94 -36.64
CA GLU A 169 -3.25 -24.44 -35.70
C GLU A 169 -3.72 -25.86 -36.01
N GLY A 170 -3.78 -26.23 -37.30
CA GLY A 170 -4.40 -27.49 -37.74
C GLY A 170 -5.92 -27.47 -37.57
N PRO A 171 -6.60 -28.61 -37.85
CA PRO A 171 -8.06 -28.70 -37.66
C PRO A 171 -8.40 -28.71 -36.16
N PRO A 172 -9.41 -27.91 -35.72
CA PRO A 172 -9.87 -27.92 -34.34
C PRO A 172 -10.73 -29.15 -34.05
N LEU A 173 -10.77 -29.56 -32.79
CA LEU A 173 -11.70 -30.56 -32.27
C LEU A 173 -13.00 -29.88 -31.91
N TYR A 174 -14.11 -30.30 -32.48
CA TYR A 174 -15.45 -29.81 -32.19
C TYR A 174 -16.18 -30.71 -31.21
N VAL A 175 -16.98 -30.14 -30.33
CA VAL A 175 -17.94 -30.85 -29.50
C VAL A 175 -19.17 -31.18 -30.35
N ARG A 176 -19.36 -32.45 -30.66
CA ARG A 176 -20.52 -32.96 -31.45
C ARG A 176 -21.68 -33.32 -30.58
N THR A 177 -21.42 -33.84 -29.38
CA THR A 177 -22.43 -34.29 -28.43
C THR A 177 -21.96 -34.03 -27.00
N ILE A 178 -22.89 -33.72 -26.10
CA ILE A 178 -22.63 -33.61 -24.66
C ILE A 178 -23.57 -34.56 -23.95
N ARG A 179 -23.04 -35.50 -23.18
CA ARG A 179 -23.77 -36.41 -22.32
C ARG A 179 -23.47 -36.13 -20.87
N VAL A 180 -24.49 -35.82 -20.11
CA VAL A 180 -24.43 -35.55 -18.68
C VAL A 180 -25.09 -36.67 -17.91
N TYR A 181 -24.42 -37.15 -16.89
CA TYR A 181 -24.97 -38.15 -15.95
C TYR A 181 -25.22 -37.47 -14.58
N GLY A 182 -26.31 -37.87 -13.92
CA GLY A 182 -26.66 -37.45 -12.58
C GLY A 182 -27.48 -36.16 -12.48
N ARG A 183 -27.52 -35.32 -13.54
CA ARG A 183 -28.33 -34.09 -13.57
C ARG A 183 -28.88 -33.80 -14.97
N PRO A 184 -30.01 -33.03 -15.07
CA PRO A 184 -30.59 -32.68 -16.37
C PRO A 184 -29.59 -31.89 -17.24
N LEU A 185 -29.49 -32.28 -18.50
CA LEU A 185 -28.54 -31.67 -19.48
C LEU A 185 -28.72 -30.15 -19.59
N GLN A 186 -29.95 -29.66 -19.64
CA GLN A 186 -30.27 -28.23 -19.82
C GLN A 186 -29.77 -27.38 -18.67
N GLU A 187 -29.91 -27.90 -17.42
CA GLU A 187 -29.37 -27.23 -16.23
C GLU A 187 -27.83 -27.04 -16.30
N VAL A 188 -27.14 -28.12 -16.69
CA VAL A 188 -25.68 -28.13 -16.76
C VAL A 188 -25.17 -27.24 -17.90
N LEU A 189 -25.80 -27.26 -19.07
CA LEU A 189 -25.42 -26.46 -20.23
C LEU A 189 -25.44 -24.96 -19.94
N THR A 190 -26.33 -24.48 -19.09
CA THR A 190 -26.43 -23.07 -18.69
C THR A 190 -25.13 -22.54 -18.08
N TYR A 191 -24.38 -23.39 -17.39
CA TYR A 191 -23.16 -22.99 -16.66
C TYR A 191 -21.88 -23.54 -17.28
N LEU A 192 -21.95 -24.59 -18.12
CA LEU A 192 -20.79 -25.30 -18.66
C LEU A 192 -19.92 -24.43 -19.54
N GLY A 193 -20.50 -23.47 -20.27
CA GLY A 193 -19.77 -22.55 -21.14
C GLY A 193 -19.24 -23.17 -22.44
N LEU A 194 -19.66 -24.42 -22.75
CA LEU A 194 -19.45 -25.13 -24.00
C LEU A 194 -20.80 -25.68 -24.48
N THR A 195 -21.04 -25.56 -25.78
CA THR A 195 -22.23 -26.08 -26.46
C THR A 195 -21.82 -26.99 -27.62
N VAL A 196 -22.79 -27.72 -28.13
CA VAL A 196 -22.60 -28.52 -29.36
C VAL A 196 -22.25 -27.57 -30.51
N GLY A 197 -21.20 -27.89 -31.28
CA GLY A 197 -20.63 -27.01 -32.33
C GLY A 197 -19.44 -26.18 -31.90
N ASP A 198 -19.20 -25.98 -30.61
CA ASP A 198 -18.04 -25.28 -30.11
C ASP A 198 -16.74 -26.09 -30.27
N ILE A 199 -15.60 -25.39 -30.34
CA ILE A 199 -14.27 -26.02 -30.23
C ILE A 199 -14.11 -26.53 -28.79
N TYR A 200 -13.61 -27.77 -28.66
CA TYR A 200 -13.34 -28.39 -27.35
C TYR A 200 -12.22 -27.70 -26.62
N ASP A 201 -12.56 -26.66 -25.89
CA ASP A 201 -11.65 -25.81 -25.10
C ASP A 201 -11.67 -26.22 -23.64
N GLN A 202 -10.61 -26.88 -23.16
CA GLN A 202 -10.51 -27.35 -21.77
C GLN A 202 -10.43 -26.21 -20.75
N PHE A 203 -9.91 -25.04 -21.12
CA PHE A 203 -9.89 -23.88 -20.24
C PHE A 203 -11.33 -23.36 -19.99
N ARG A 204 -12.14 -23.23 -21.06
CA ARG A 204 -13.55 -22.86 -20.96
C ARG A 204 -14.36 -23.92 -20.21
N LEU A 205 -14.08 -25.20 -20.45
CA LEU A 205 -14.72 -26.31 -19.75
C LEU A 205 -14.44 -26.22 -18.24
N LYS A 206 -13.17 -26.08 -17.84
CA LYS A 206 -12.80 -25.99 -16.43
C LYS A 206 -13.46 -24.79 -15.73
N GLU A 207 -13.46 -23.62 -16.36
CA GLU A 207 -14.19 -22.45 -15.85
C GLU A 207 -15.71 -22.71 -15.74
N GLY A 208 -16.28 -23.46 -16.68
CA GLY A 208 -17.68 -23.89 -16.67
C GLY A 208 -18.00 -24.82 -15.51
N LEU A 209 -17.16 -25.84 -15.30
CA LEU A 209 -17.29 -26.76 -14.17
C LEU A 209 -17.20 -26.02 -12.82
N ASP A 210 -16.29 -25.05 -12.69
CA ASP A 210 -16.19 -24.22 -11.50
C ASP A 210 -17.41 -23.30 -11.30
N ARG A 211 -18.03 -22.80 -12.39
CA ARG A 211 -19.31 -22.07 -12.33
C ARG A 211 -20.46 -22.96 -11.86
N LEU A 212 -20.54 -24.16 -12.38
CA LEU A 212 -21.56 -25.15 -12.02
C LEU A 212 -21.42 -25.59 -10.55
N LYS A 213 -20.17 -25.80 -10.08
CA LYS A 213 -19.89 -26.09 -8.67
C LYS A 213 -20.38 -24.96 -7.75
N ARG A 214 -20.09 -23.70 -8.12
CA ARG A 214 -20.56 -22.50 -7.38
C ARG A 214 -22.09 -22.34 -7.44
N TYR A 215 -22.72 -22.75 -8.50
CA TYR A 215 -24.19 -22.74 -8.63
C TYR A 215 -24.83 -23.67 -7.61
N TYR A 216 -24.40 -24.94 -7.51
CA TYR A 216 -24.92 -25.88 -6.53
C TYR A 216 -24.68 -25.42 -5.09
N LYS A 217 -23.54 -24.89 -4.79
CA LYS A 217 -23.26 -24.28 -3.47
C LYS A 217 -24.23 -23.16 -3.12
N ARG A 218 -24.59 -22.31 -4.07
CA ARG A 218 -25.57 -21.23 -3.85
C ARG A 218 -26.98 -21.76 -3.59
N LEU A 219 -27.31 -22.89 -4.12
CA LEU A 219 -28.59 -23.59 -3.85
C LEU A 219 -28.61 -24.32 -2.49
N GLY A 220 -27.47 -24.28 -1.76
CA GLY A 220 -27.35 -24.93 -0.44
C GLY A 220 -26.85 -26.37 -0.50
N HIS A 221 -26.38 -26.86 -1.64
CA HIS A 221 -25.72 -28.15 -1.71
C HIS A 221 -24.30 -28.09 -1.15
N TYR A 222 -23.90 -29.07 -0.36
CA TYR A 222 -22.55 -29.20 0.14
C TYR A 222 -21.82 -30.36 -0.54
N GLY A 223 -20.53 -30.20 -0.78
CA GLY A 223 -19.70 -31.18 -1.46
C GLY A 223 -20.09 -31.51 -2.91
N PRO A 224 -20.55 -30.54 -3.75
CA PRO A 224 -20.92 -30.87 -5.13
C PRO A 224 -19.71 -31.42 -5.89
N GLN A 225 -19.85 -32.60 -6.49
CA GLN A 225 -18.87 -33.24 -7.34
C GLN A 225 -19.24 -33.00 -8.81
N VAL A 226 -18.43 -32.21 -9.49
CA VAL A 226 -18.57 -31.86 -10.90
C VAL A 226 -17.38 -32.44 -11.64
N GLY A 227 -17.54 -33.62 -12.22
CA GLY A 227 -16.54 -34.49 -12.80
C GLY A 227 -16.58 -35.90 -12.17
N PRO A 228 -15.78 -36.84 -12.68
CA PRO A 228 -14.85 -36.73 -13.82
C PRO A 228 -15.52 -36.47 -15.17
N TYR A 229 -14.72 -35.98 -16.13
CA TYR A 229 -15.17 -35.83 -17.51
C TYR A 229 -14.21 -36.51 -18.47
N THR A 230 -14.75 -37.00 -19.60
CA THR A 230 -13.96 -37.54 -20.69
C THR A 230 -14.44 -36.97 -22.02
N PHE A 231 -13.52 -36.81 -22.96
CA PHE A 231 -13.85 -36.37 -24.30
C PHE A 231 -13.32 -37.38 -25.31
N ALA A 232 -14.20 -38.05 -26.02
CA ALA A 232 -13.88 -39.08 -26.99
C ALA A 232 -14.76 -38.99 -28.25
N GLN A 233 -14.17 -39.07 -29.42
CA GLN A 233 -14.86 -39.07 -30.74
C GLN A 233 -15.85 -37.89 -30.91
N GLY A 234 -15.54 -36.72 -30.33
CA GLY A 234 -16.39 -35.54 -30.38
C GLY A 234 -17.52 -35.50 -29.32
N THR A 235 -17.59 -36.47 -28.43
CA THR A 235 -18.57 -36.53 -27.36
C THR A 235 -17.90 -36.18 -26.02
N LEU A 236 -18.47 -35.20 -25.31
CA LEU A 236 -18.11 -34.87 -23.94
C LEU A 236 -19.00 -35.62 -22.98
N PHE A 237 -18.44 -36.50 -22.17
CA PHE A 237 -19.10 -37.19 -21.08
C PHE A 237 -18.77 -36.48 -19.78
N LEU A 238 -19.78 -36.13 -19.01
CA LEU A 238 -19.64 -35.40 -17.74
C LEU A 238 -20.53 -36.03 -16.68
N ASN A 239 -19.93 -36.35 -15.52
CA ASN A 239 -20.67 -36.76 -14.33
C ASN A 239 -20.90 -35.58 -13.40
N VAL A 240 -22.12 -35.38 -12.92
CA VAL A 240 -22.47 -34.27 -12.03
C VAL A 240 -23.30 -34.78 -10.87
N ILE A 241 -22.77 -34.73 -9.68
CA ILE A 241 -23.42 -35.05 -8.43
C ILE A 241 -23.54 -33.76 -7.63
N ALA A 242 -24.75 -33.25 -7.46
CA ALA A 242 -24.97 -31.98 -6.74
C ALA A 242 -24.62 -32.09 -5.24
N GLY A 243 -24.63 -33.28 -4.69
CA GLY A 243 -24.56 -33.53 -3.26
C GLY A 243 -25.86 -33.30 -2.53
N GLU A 244 -25.89 -33.56 -1.24
CA GLU A 244 -27.10 -33.34 -0.43
C GLU A 244 -27.30 -31.81 -0.23
N ARG A 245 -28.54 -31.39 -0.17
CA ARG A 245 -28.91 -30.01 0.16
C ARG A 245 -28.99 -29.86 1.67
N LEU A 246 -28.21 -28.89 2.23
CA LEU A 246 -28.20 -28.62 3.66
C LEU A 246 -29.21 -27.52 3.98
N VAL A 247 -30.17 -27.83 4.84
CA VAL A 247 -31.08 -26.89 5.48
C VAL A 247 -30.69 -26.79 6.95
N VAL A 248 -30.41 -25.55 7.42
CA VAL A 248 -30.11 -25.32 8.83
C VAL A 248 -31.21 -24.52 9.48
N ARG A 249 -31.73 -25.04 10.61
CA ARG A 249 -32.75 -24.42 11.47
C ARG A 249 -32.16 -24.08 12.83
N PHE A 250 -32.69 -23.06 13.44
CA PHE A 250 -32.37 -22.64 14.81
C PHE A 250 -33.68 -22.49 15.57
N GLU A 251 -33.79 -23.08 16.74
CA GLU A 251 -34.96 -23.04 17.59
C GLU A 251 -34.57 -22.71 19.04
N GLY A 252 -35.31 -21.80 19.68
CA GLY A 252 -35.05 -21.36 21.05
C GLY A 252 -33.93 -20.30 21.16
N ASN A 253 -33.53 -19.67 20.05
CA ASN A 253 -32.50 -18.66 19.97
C ASN A 253 -33.07 -17.22 20.04
N ASP A 254 -33.80 -16.89 21.10
CA ASP A 254 -34.57 -15.65 21.24
C ASP A 254 -33.68 -14.38 21.29
N SER A 255 -32.50 -14.49 21.90
CA SER A 255 -31.55 -13.37 22.09
C SER A 255 -30.65 -13.11 20.89
N ILE A 256 -30.42 -14.08 20.00
CA ILE A 256 -29.51 -13.99 18.84
C ILE A 256 -30.18 -14.53 17.60
N GLY A 257 -30.59 -13.65 16.71
CA GLY A 257 -31.32 -14.05 15.49
C GLY A 257 -30.51 -14.91 14.53
N ASP A 258 -31.19 -15.79 13.79
CA ASP A 258 -30.69 -16.80 12.81
C ASP A 258 -29.61 -16.29 11.87
N ARG A 259 -29.79 -15.05 11.34
CA ARG A 259 -28.85 -14.46 10.38
C ARG A 259 -27.44 -14.31 10.97
N ARG A 260 -27.34 -14.15 12.30
CA ARG A 260 -26.05 -14.02 12.97
C ARG A 260 -25.45 -15.39 13.25
N LEU A 261 -26.26 -16.35 13.67
CA LEU A 261 -25.87 -17.75 13.90
C LEU A 261 -25.41 -18.44 12.60
N ARG A 262 -26.13 -18.24 11.49
CA ARG A 262 -25.77 -18.80 10.17
C ARG A 262 -24.37 -18.39 9.70
N ARG A 263 -23.82 -17.23 10.12
CA ARG A 263 -22.48 -16.79 9.74
C ARG A 263 -21.36 -17.51 10.48
N LEU A 264 -21.67 -18.22 11.54
CA LEU A 264 -20.73 -18.99 12.33
C LEU A 264 -20.54 -20.42 11.82
N LEU A 265 -21.37 -20.83 10.87
CA LEU A 265 -21.38 -22.19 10.33
C LEU A 265 -20.21 -22.40 9.35
N PRO A 266 -19.30 -23.36 9.62
CA PRO A 266 -18.13 -23.61 8.77
C PRO A 266 -18.44 -24.48 7.54
N PHE A 267 -19.63 -25.09 7.46
CA PHE A 267 -19.97 -26.13 6.48
C PHE A 267 -19.86 -25.68 5.02
N PHE A 268 -20.21 -24.43 4.74
CA PHE A 268 -20.20 -23.89 3.38
C PHE A 268 -18.80 -23.55 2.87
N GLU A 269 -17.86 -23.33 3.78
CA GLU A 269 -16.44 -23.11 3.46
C GLU A 269 -15.69 -24.43 3.28
N ALA A 270 -15.96 -25.38 4.14
CA ALA A 270 -15.27 -26.68 4.18
C ALA A 270 -15.80 -27.71 3.16
N GLU A 271 -16.90 -27.41 2.44
CA GLU A 271 -17.52 -28.29 1.44
C GLU A 271 -17.95 -29.69 1.98
N ALA A 272 -18.08 -29.83 3.30
CA ALA A 272 -18.41 -31.09 3.95
C ALA A 272 -19.28 -30.85 5.17
N LEU A 273 -20.17 -31.80 5.46
CA LEU A 273 -20.91 -31.89 6.73
C LEU A 273 -20.34 -33.07 7.53
N ARG A 274 -19.37 -32.76 8.40
CA ARG A 274 -18.70 -33.74 9.28
C ARG A 274 -18.94 -33.34 10.73
N ASP A 275 -18.85 -34.30 11.63
CA ASP A 275 -19.11 -34.09 13.06
C ASP A 275 -18.15 -33.08 13.69
N ASP A 276 -16.87 -33.07 13.26
CA ASP A 276 -15.88 -32.09 13.72
C ASP A 276 -16.29 -30.65 13.40
N LEU A 277 -16.89 -30.41 12.22
CA LEU A 277 -17.38 -29.08 11.82
C LEU A 277 -18.67 -28.69 12.55
N VAL A 278 -19.51 -29.67 12.92
CA VAL A 278 -20.68 -29.44 13.78
C VAL A 278 -20.22 -29.01 15.16
N GLN A 279 -19.22 -29.70 15.74
CA GLN A 279 -18.62 -29.32 17.02
C GLN A 279 -17.96 -27.94 16.96
N GLU A 280 -17.31 -27.60 15.86
CA GLU A 280 -16.75 -26.25 15.67
C GLU A 280 -17.85 -25.18 15.59
N ALA A 281 -18.97 -25.47 14.89
CA ALA A 281 -20.13 -24.58 14.86
C ALA A 281 -20.70 -24.34 16.26
N LEU A 282 -20.85 -25.40 17.06
CA LEU A 282 -21.31 -25.31 18.46
C LEU A 282 -20.40 -24.39 19.27
N LYS A 283 -19.09 -24.66 19.27
CA LYS A 283 -18.10 -23.81 20.00
C LYS A 283 -18.16 -22.33 19.60
N ARG A 284 -18.32 -22.04 18.29
CA ARG A 284 -18.45 -20.65 17.80
C ARG A 284 -19.76 -19.99 18.25
N MET A 285 -20.85 -20.75 18.30
CA MET A 285 -22.17 -20.27 18.78
C MET A 285 -22.16 -20.06 20.29
N GLU A 286 -21.69 -21.03 21.08
CA GLU A 286 -21.50 -20.91 22.54
C GLU A 286 -20.65 -19.69 22.88
N ALA A 287 -19.49 -19.51 22.20
CA ALA A 287 -18.63 -18.34 22.40
C ALA A 287 -19.37 -17.00 22.13
N LEU A 288 -20.26 -16.96 21.14
CA LEU A 288 -21.09 -15.78 20.87
C LEU A 288 -22.10 -15.50 21.98
N TYR A 289 -22.72 -16.55 22.52
CA TYR A 289 -23.66 -16.44 23.65
C TYR A 289 -22.94 -16.03 24.94
N HIS A 290 -21.79 -16.62 25.25
CA HIS A 290 -20.94 -16.23 26.38
C HIS A 290 -20.54 -14.75 26.28
N GLN A 291 -20.16 -14.27 25.11
CA GLN A 291 -19.85 -12.83 24.90
C GLN A 291 -21.05 -11.90 25.15
N ARG A 292 -22.29 -12.44 25.10
CA ARG A 292 -23.53 -11.70 25.37
C ARG A 292 -24.02 -11.80 26.81
N GLY A 293 -23.33 -12.61 27.64
CA GLY A 293 -23.66 -12.82 29.04
C GLY A 293 -24.64 -13.98 29.28
N TYR A 294 -24.68 -14.97 28.41
CA TYR A 294 -25.43 -16.21 28.59
C TYR A 294 -24.47 -17.38 28.90
N PRO A 295 -23.95 -17.48 30.15
CA PRO A 295 -22.93 -18.49 30.50
C PRO A 295 -23.46 -19.91 30.55
N MET A 296 -24.76 -20.07 30.73
CA MET A 296 -25.42 -21.38 30.88
C MET A 296 -26.06 -21.87 29.59
N VAL A 297 -25.71 -21.28 28.43
CA VAL A 297 -26.27 -21.71 27.15
C VAL A 297 -25.94 -23.16 26.86
N GLN A 298 -26.94 -23.90 26.44
CA GLN A 298 -26.79 -25.27 25.94
C GLN A 298 -27.33 -25.33 24.52
N ILE A 299 -26.58 -25.97 23.64
CA ILE A 299 -26.92 -26.05 22.21
C ILE A 299 -26.86 -27.51 21.79
N ALA A 300 -27.99 -28.08 21.40
CA ALA A 300 -28.12 -29.47 20.93
C ALA A 300 -28.29 -29.52 19.41
N PRO A 301 -27.35 -30.11 18.66
CA PRO A 301 -27.52 -30.32 17.23
C PRO A 301 -28.30 -31.63 16.96
N VAL A 302 -29.26 -31.58 16.07
CA VAL A 302 -30.00 -32.75 15.57
C VAL A 302 -29.87 -32.80 14.04
N LEU A 303 -29.28 -33.87 13.52
CA LEU A 303 -29.11 -34.08 12.09
C LEU A 303 -30.10 -35.16 11.60
N SER A 304 -31.00 -34.79 10.71
CA SER A 304 -31.90 -35.68 10.01
C SER A 304 -31.55 -35.75 8.53
N ARG A 305 -31.52 -36.93 7.93
CA ARG A 305 -31.28 -37.13 6.50
C ARG A 305 -32.42 -37.82 5.84
N LYS A 306 -32.96 -37.22 4.77
CA LYS A 306 -34.01 -37.81 3.90
C LYS A 306 -33.58 -37.54 2.46
N GLU A 307 -33.74 -38.54 1.59
CA GLU A 307 -33.39 -38.50 0.15
C GLU A 307 -32.86 -37.17 -0.42
N GLY A 308 -31.53 -36.99 -0.37
CA GLY A 308 -30.85 -35.80 -0.93
C GLY A 308 -30.97 -34.49 -0.13
N LEU A 309 -31.62 -34.55 1.05
CA LEU A 309 -31.78 -33.42 1.98
C LEU A 309 -31.18 -33.77 3.35
N ALA A 310 -30.24 -32.96 3.81
CA ALA A 310 -29.74 -32.97 5.18
C ALA A 310 -30.34 -31.77 5.93
N GLU A 311 -31.08 -32.02 6.98
CA GLU A 311 -31.63 -31.01 7.87
C GLU A 311 -30.89 -31.02 9.19
N LEU A 312 -30.18 -29.93 9.50
CA LEU A 312 -29.46 -29.75 10.75
C LEU A 312 -30.15 -28.70 11.59
N SER A 313 -30.78 -29.12 12.66
CA SER A 313 -31.49 -28.25 13.60
C SER A 313 -30.64 -28.05 14.84
N PHE A 314 -30.46 -26.79 15.27
CA PHE A 314 -29.82 -26.44 16.52
C PHE A 314 -30.88 -25.96 17.51
N TYR A 315 -31.05 -26.68 18.61
CA TYR A 315 -31.96 -26.34 19.70
C TYR A 315 -31.16 -25.60 20.79
N PHE A 316 -31.63 -24.43 21.17
CA PHE A 316 -31.00 -23.56 22.15
C PHE A 316 -31.78 -23.52 23.46
N TYR A 317 -31.07 -23.71 24.55
CA TYR A 317 -31.51 -23.27 25.87
C TYR A 317 -30.56 -22.17 26.32
N GLU A 318 -31.03 -20.92 26.24
CA GLU A 318 -30.13 -19.76 26.44
C GLU A 318 -29.75 -19.57 27.91
N GLY A 319 -30.64 -19.96 28.84
CA GLY A 319 -30.48 -19.67 30.26
C GLY A 319 -30.60 -18.18 30.57
N PRO A 320 -30.43 -17.76 31.85
CA PRO A 320 -30.54 -16.38 32.26
C PRO A 320 -29.30 -15.56 31.80
N ARG A 321 -29.57 -14.33 31.34
CA ARG A 321 -28.51 -13.38 31.07
C ARG A 321 -27.86 -12.93 32.36
N THR A 322 -26.54 -13.04 32.46
CA THR A 322 -25.75 -12.77 33.65
C THR A 322 -24.78 -11.63 33.43
N GLU A 323 -24.75 -10.66 34.36
CA GLU A 323 -23.78 -9.56 34.36
C GLU A 323 -22.89 -9.67 35.59
N VAL A 324 -21.67 -9.13 35.49
CA VAL A 324 -20.72 -9.08 36.62
C VAL A 324 -21.18 -7.98 37.57
N ALA A 325 -21.53 -8.34 38.84
CA ALA A 325 -21.90 -7.41 39.89
C ALA A 325 -20.70 -6.82 40.58
N GLN A 326 -19.77 -7.68 40.99
CA GLN A 326 -18.62 -7.30 41.80
C GLN A 326 -17.42 -8.15 41.49
N VAL A 327 -16.23 -7.54 41.65
CA VAL A 327 -14.95 -8.26 41.54
C VAL A 327 -14.11 -7.88 42.76
N GLU A 328 -13.70 -8.89 43.53
CA GLU A 328 -12.87 -8.79 44.73
C GLU A 328 -11.50 -9.43 44.50
N PHE A 329 -10.48 -8.88 45.16
CA PHE A 329 -9.10 -9.41 45.14
C PHE A 329 -8.63 -9.60 46.58
N GLU A 330 -8.51 -10.86 47.02
CA GLU A 330 -8.01 -11.24 48.32
C GLU A 330 -6.50 -11.50 48.27
N GLY A 331 -5.77 -10.95 49.24
CA GLY A 331 -4.31 -11.15 49.35
C GLY A 331 -3.44 -10.27 48.45
N ALA A 332 -4.04 -9.29 47.76
CA ALA A 332 -3.34 -8.30 46.94
C ALA A 332 -2.86 -7.11 47.80
N THR A 333 -1.62 -6.67 47.61
CA THR A 333 -1.11 -5.41 48.18
C THR A 333 -1.33 -4.22 47.25
N LEU A 334 -1.55 -4.48 45.97
CA LEU A 334 -1.83 -3.49 44.95
C LEU A 334 -3.27 -2.98 45.05
N SER A 335 -3.51 -1.73 44.63
CA SER A 335 -4.85 -1.14 44.72
C SER A 335 -5.83 -1.89 43.82
N GLU A 336 -7.03 -2.18 44.34
CA GLU A 336 -8.10 -2.81 43.56
C GLU A 336 -8.42 -2.07 42.26
N ARG A 337 -8.31 -0.73 42.27
CA ARG A 337 -8.55 0.09 41.07
C ARG A 337 -7.57 -0.25 39.94
N ALA A 338 -6.30 -0.49 40.27
CA ALA A 338 -5.29 -0.91 39.30
C ALA A 338 -5.59 -2.30 38.77
N LEU A 339 -5.92 -3.26 39.64
CA LEU A 339 -6.24 -4.63 39.25
C LEU A 339 -7.52 -4.71 38.42
N LYS A 340 -8.60 -3.99 38.82
CA LYS A 340 -9.84 -3.88 38.04
C LYS A 340 -9.63 -3.27 36.64
N ALA A 341 -8.63 -2.41 36.50
CA ALA A 341 -8.30 -1.84 35.16
C ALA A 341 -7.69 -2.85 34.18
N LEU A 342 -7.08 -3.93 34.65
CA LEU A 342 -6.40 -4.93 33.85
C LEU A 342 -7.36 -6.00 33.29
N ILE A 343 -8.34 -6.41 34.08
CA ILE A 343 -9.26 -7.48 33.74
C ILE A 343 -10.36 -7.00 32.78
N ARG A 344 -10.94 -7.92 32.03
CA ARG A 344 -12.04 -7.67 31.09
C ARG A 344 -13.41 -7.85 31.74
N LEU A 345 -13.49 -8.77 32.71
CA LEU A 345 -14.68 -9.03 33.53
C LEU A 345 -14.82 -7.96 34.60
N ARG A 346 -15.55 -6.89 34.29
CA ARG A 346 -15.75 -5.70 35.19
C ARG A 346 -17.18 -5.56 35.56
N PRO A 347 -17.48 -4.95 36.71
CA PRO A 347 -18.86 -4.64 37.10
C PRO A 347 -19.65 -3.94 35.99
N GLY A 348 -20.90 -4.38 35.76
CA GLY A 348 -21.79 -3.88 34.72
C GLY A 348 -21.48 -4.42 33.29
N ARG A 349 -20.57 -5.39 33.15
CA ARG A 349 -20.31 -6.07 31.85
C ARG A 349 -20.93 -7.46 31.85
N PRO A 350 -21.32 -7.96 30.65
CA PRO A 350 -21.78 -9.34 30.52
C PRO A 350 -20.72 -10.32 31.04
N TYR A 351 -21.15 -11.28 31.85
CA TYR A 351 -20.27 -12.35 32.30
C TYR A 351 -19.96 -13.32 31.18
N ASN A 352 -18.68 -13.54 30.94
CA ASN A 352 -18.19 -14.48 29.93
C ASN A 352 -17.16 -15.42 30.54
N PRO A 353 -17.46 -16.72 30.71
CA PRO A 353 -16.55 -17.69 31.32
C PRO A 353 -15.24 -17.87 30.55
N GLN A 354 -15.21 -17.62 29.23
CA GLN A 354 -13.99 -17.73 28.41
C GLN A 354 -12.95 -16.65 28.72
N LEU A 355 -13.32 -15.60 29.44
CA LEU A 355 -12.40 -14.52 29.82
C LEU A 355 -11.72 -14.78 31.17
N LEU A 356 -12.19 -15.76 31.96
CA LEU A 356 -11.63 -16.06 33.29
C LEU A 356 -10.15 -16.33 33.23
N GLU A 357 -9.73 -17.24 32.37
CA GLU A 357 -8.34 -17.64 32.20
C GLU A 357 -7.50 -16.49 31.63
N ALA A 358 -8.05 -15.74 30.67
CA ALA A 358 -7.35 -14.60 30.08
C ALA A 358 -7.14 -13.47 31.11
N ASP A 359 -8.12 -13.22 31.97
CA ASP A 359 -8.00 -12.22 33.04
C ASP A 359 -7.03 -12.68 34.12
N ARG A 360 -7.02 -13.98 34.48
CA ARG A 360 -6.04 -14.57 35.39
C ARG A 360 -4.62 -14.39 34.87
N HIS A 361 -4.36 -14.78 33.63
CA HIS A 361 -3.04 -14.59 33.00
C HIS A 361 -2.62 -13.12 32.93
N GLN A 362 -3.55 -12.24 32.63
CA GLN A 362 -3.26 -10.80 32.56
C GLN A 362 -2.82 -10.25 33.93
N LEU A 363 -3.43 -10.73 35.02
CA LEU A 363 -3.02 -10.39 36.40
C LEU A 363 -1.63 -10.96 36.70
N GLU A 364 -1.38 -12.23 36.40
CA GLU A 364 -0.07 -12.88 36.60
C GLU A 364 1.04 -12.16 35.81
N GLU A 365 0.82 -11.84 34.53
CA GLU A 365 1.76 -11.07 33.70
C GLU A 365 2.04 -9.68 34.29
N PHE A 366 1.02 -9.00 34.80
CA PHE A 366 1.19 -7.69 35.40
C PHE A 366 2.03 -7.76 36.69
N TYR A 367 1.74 -8.70 37.58
CA TYR A 367 2.55 -8.92 38.78
C TYR A 367 3.98 -9.32 38.43
N ALA A 368 4.16 -10.22 37.47
CA ALA A 368 5.48 -10.60 36.96
C ALA A 368 6.26 -9.39 36.41
N SER A 369 5.57 -8.44 35.75
CA SER A 369 6.20 -7.20 35.27
C SER A 369 6.68 -6.27 36.40
N LEU A 370 6.14 -6.41 37.59
CA LEU A 370 6.53 -5.68 38.80
C LEU A 370 7.58 -6.41 39.65
N GLY A 371 8.00 -7.60 39.21
CA GLY A 371 9.01 -8.42 39.85
C GLY A 371 8.49 -9.59 40.72
N TYR A 372 7.19 -9.82 40.75
CA TYR A 372 6.59 -10.94 41.49
C TYR A 372 6.53 -12.19 40.60
N LEU A 373 7.65 -12.91 40.46
CA LEU A 373 7.75 -14.06 39.56
C LEU A 373 7.01 -15.30 40.03
N ASP A 374 6.89 -15.45 41.35
CA ASP A 374 6.23 -16.57 41.99
C ASP A 374 4.75 -16.29 42.28
N VAL A 375 4.19 -15.29 41.65
CA VAL A 375 2.78 -14.93 41.82
C VAL A 375 1.87 -16.08 41.41
N GLN A 376 0.91 -16.37 42.25
CA GLN A 376 -0.16 -17.33 41.97
C GLN A 376 -1.50 -16.62 42.06
N VAL A 377 -2.20 -16.57 40.97
CA VAL A 377 -3.58 -16.07 40.92
C VAL A 377 -4.53 -17.26 40.82
N GLN A 378 -5.25 -17.53 41.88
CA GLN A 378 -6.26 -18.59 41.96
C GLN A 378 -7.66 -18.02 41.71
N GLY A 379 -8.51 -18.81 41.09
CA GLY A 379 -9.89 -18.38 40.75
C GLY A 379 -10.03 -17.75 39.38
N PRO A 380 -11.03 -16.86 39.22
CA PRO A 380 -11.91 -16.42 40.30
C PRO A 380 -12.90 -17.49 40.71
N GLU A 381 -13.20 -17.52 42.06
CA GLU A 381 -14.42 -18.18 42.50
C GLU A 381 -15.61 -17.37 41.98
N VAL A 382 -16.57 -18.04 41.38
CA VAL A 382 -17.73 -17.40 40.78
C VAL A 382 -18.99 -17.81 41.52
N GLU A 383 -19.66 -16.86 42.12
CA GLU A 383 -20.95 -17.09 42.76
C GLU A 383 -22.06 -16.37 41.95
N PHE A 384 -23.12 -17.11 41.65
CA PHE A 384 -24.28 -16.55 40.97
C PHE A 384 -25.42 -16.27 41.95
N ARG A 385 -25.86 -15.02 42.01
CA ARG A 385 -27.00 -14.58 42.81
C ARG A 385 -27.95 -13.73 41.98
N GLN A 386 -29.21 -14.12 41.83
CA GLN A 386 -30.26 -13.36 41.13
C GLN A 386 -29.85 -12.87 39.72
N GLY A 387 -29.17 -13.73 38.94
CA GLY A 387 -28.70 -13.39 37.57
C GLY A 387 -27.47 -12.51 37.51
N LEU A 388 -26.79 -12.29 38.63
CA LEU A 388 -25.56 -11.54 38.76
C LEU A 388 -24.39 -12.47 39.14
N ALA A 389 -23.20 -12.22 38.60
CA ALA A 389 -21.96 -12.94 38.90
C ALA A 389 -21.08 -12.12 39.84
N TYR A 390 -20.67 -12.72 40.94
CA TYR A 390 -19.70 -12.20 41.91
C TYR A 390 -18.40 -12.97 41.73
N LEU A 391 -17.31 -12.26 41.45
CA LEU A 391 -16.00 -12.84 41.16
C LEU A 391 -15.03 -12.56 42.29
N LYS A 392 -14.32 -13.59 42.77
CA LYS A 392 -13.30 -13.44 43.82
C LYS A 392 -12.01 -14.08 43.41
N TYR A 393 -11.00 -13.26 43.17
CA TYR A 393 -9.61 -13.73 42.88
C TYR A 393 -8.85 -13.81 44.18
N ARG A 394 -8.11 -14.89 44.37
CA ARG A 394 -7.13 -15.03 45.47
C ARG A 394 -5.74 -14.89 44.90
N ILE A 395 -4.99 -13.93 45.39
CA ILE A 395 -3.65 -13.61 44.88
C ILE A 395 -2.64 -13.90 45.98
N ARG A 396 -1.69 -14.75 45.68
CA ARG A 396 -0.48 -14.97 46.48
C ARG A 396 0.67 -14.33 45.71
N GLU A 397 1.10 -13.16 46.13
CA GLU A 397 2.07 -12.35 45.37
C GLU A 397 3.46 -13.00 45.36
N GLY A 398 3.84 -13.73 46.41
CA GLY A 398 5.17 -14.29 46.52
C GLY A 398 6.25 -13.24 46.80
N SER A 399 7.49 -13.60 46.56
CA SER A 399 8.63 -12.70 46.73
C SER A 399 8.75 -11.73 45.56
N ARG A 400 9.05 -10.46 45.86
CA ARG A 400 9.34 -9.47 44.83
C ARG A 400 10.82 -9.51 44.47
N TYR A 401 11.12 -9.90 43.26
CA TYR A 401 12.50 -9.96 42.76
C TYR A 401 12.94 -8.62 42.18
N SER A 402 14.16 -8.22 42.49
CA SER A 402 14.84 -7.06 41.91
C SER A 402 16.07 -7.48 41.14
N ILE A 403 16.48 -6.63 40.17
CA ILE A 403 17.75 -6.85 39.47
C ILE A 403 18.87 -6.63 40.46
N GLY A 404 19.70 -7.66 40.65
CA GLY A 404 20.93 -7.62 41.47
C GLY A 404 22.09 -7.06 40.67
N GLU A 405 23.08 -7.89 40.45
CA GLU A 405 24.27 -7.56 39.67
C GLU A 405 24.02 -7.84 38.17
N VAL A 406 24.47 -6.92 37.30
CA VAL A 406 24.46 -7.11 35.86
C VAL A 406 25.91 -7.21 35.38
N ARG A 407 26.28 -8.34 34.77
CA ARG A 407 27.63 -8.59 34.23
C ARG A 407 27.57 -8.88 32.75
N ILE A 408 28.65 -8.46 32.07
CA ILE A 408 28.86 -8.75 30.65
C ILE A 408 30.15 -9.54 30.50
N GLU A 409 30.07 -10.69 29.84
CA GLU A 409 31.21 -11.55 29.57
C GLU A 409 31.44 -11.68 28.06
N GLY A 410 32.73 -11.73 27.65
CA GLY A 410 33.10 -11.97 26.25
C GLY A 410 33.12 -10.72 25.35
N ALA A 411 32.86 -9.53 25.91
CA ALA A 411 32.98 -8.26 25.18
C ALA A 411 34.47 -7.90 25.02
N LYS A 412 34.87 -7.58 23.78
CA LYS A 412 36.21 -7.12 23.41
C LYS A 412 36.18 -5.87 22.53
N ALA A 413 35.12 -5.71 21.74
CA ALA A 413 35.00 -4.64 20.76
C ALA A 413 34.58 -3.29 21.38
N PHE A 414 33.84 -3.33 22.51
CA PHE A 414 33.30 -2.13 23.16
C PHE A 414 33.60 -2.17 24.67
N PRO A 415 33.77 -1.00 25.31
CA PRO A 415 33.95 -0.88 26.75
C PRO A 415 32.71 -1.38 27.50
N GLU A 416 32.91 -2.08 28.62
CA GLU A 416 31.81 -2.61 29.44
C GLU A 416 30.83 -1.52 29.90
N LYS A 417 31.35 -0.32 30.23
CA LYS A 417 30.53 0.82 30.63
C LYS A 417 29.50 1.19 29.55
N GLU A 418 29.92 1.28 28.28
CA GLU A 418 29.05 1.60 27.14
C GLU A 418 27.96 0.52 26.97
N LEU A 419 28.35 -0.75 27.08
CA LEU A 419 27.41 -1.85 26.92
C LEU A 419 26.38 -1.93 28.09
N LEU A 420 26.77 -1.56 29.31
CA LEU A 420 25.86 -1.44 30.45
C LEU A 420 24.86 -0.31 30.22
N GLU A 421 25.25 0.82 29.64
CA GLU A 421 24.34 1.89 29.25
C GLU A 421 23.36 1.42 28.15
N VAL A 422 23.82 0.65 27.16
CA VAL A 422 22.98 0.06 26.10
C VAL A 422 21.96 -0.92 26.68
N LEU A 423 22.33 -1.73 27.68
CA LEU A 423 21.41 -2.62 28.38
C LEU A 423 20.25 -1.87 29.02
N ALA A 424 20.49 -0.66 29.52
CA ALA A 424 19.49 0.17 30.24
C ALA A 424 18.77 -0.64 31.33
N LEU A 425 19.52 -1.42 32.11
CA LEU A 425 19.07 -2.17 33.27
C LEU A 425 19.76 -1.61 34.51
N SER A 426 18.98 -1.16 35.49
CA SER A 426 19.52 -0.58 36.72
C SER A 426 19.45 -1.61 37.86
N PRO A 427 20.56 -1.90 38.55
CA PRO A 427 20.52 -2.67 39.80
C PRO A 427 19.54 -2.05 40.79
N GLY A 428 18.76 -2.91 41.48
CA GLY A 428 17.71 -2.48 42.42
C GLY A 428 16.34 -2.26 41.79
N SER A 429 16.22 -2.14 40.45
CA SER A 429 14.91 -2.05 39.76
C SER A 429 14.17 -3.41 39.82
N PRO A 430 12.83 -3.40 39.75
CA PRO A 430 12.06 -4.63 39.67
C PRO A 430 12.52 -5.52 38.51
N TYR A 431 12.64 -6.80 38.74
CA TYR A 431 12.94 -7.74 37.65
C TYR A 431 11.73 -7.90 36.74
N ASN A 432 11.93 -7.68 35.45
CA ASN A 432 10.93 -7.88 34.40
C ASN A 432 11.55 -8.66 33.24
N GLU A 433 11.01 -9.84 32.96
CA GLU A 433 11.52 -10.73 31.89
C GLU A 433 11.52 -10.05 30.50
N LEU A 434 10.49 -9.23 30.21
CA LEU A 434 10.39 -8.51 28.96
C LEU A 434 11.50 -7.46 28.82
N ASP A 435 11.77 -6.69 29.89
CA ASP A 435 12.83 -5.67 29.88
C ASP A 435 14.21 -6.28 29.75
N VAL A 436 14.45 -7.42 30.41
CA VAL A 436 15.69 -8.19 30.31
C VAL A 436 15.86 -8.79 28.90
N SER A 437 14.79 -9.31 28.32
CA SER A 437 14.79 -9.78 26.92
C SER A 437 15.06 -8.62 25.95
N ASN A 438 14.40 -7.49 26.13
CA ASN A 438 14.65 -6.28 25.32
C ASN A 438 16.08 -5.77 25.46
N ALA A 439 16.67 -5.84 26.67
CA ALA A 439 18.05 -5.50 26.91
C ALA A 439 19.01 -6.37 26.08
N ARG A 440 18.76 -7.68 26.02
CA ARG A 440 19.50 -8.58 25.13
C ARG A 440 19.42 -8.16 23.67
N TYR A 441 18.22 -7.81 23.18
CA TYR A 441 18.04 -7.33 21.80
C TYR A 441 18.73 -5.99 21.56
N ARG A 442 18.76 -5.08 22.54
CA ARG A 442 19.51 -3.81 22.42
C ARG A 442 20.99 -4.04 22.24
N LEU A 443 21.61 -5.02 22.95
CA LEU A 443 23.00 -5.41 22.73
C LEU A 443 23.22 -5.95 21.32
N ILE A 444 22.40 -6.92 20.87
CA ILE A 444 22.51 -7.47 19.52
C ILE A 444 22.39 -6.35 18.47
N GLU A 445 21.46 -5.42 18.65
CA GLU A 445 21.27 -4.30 17.72
C GLU A 445 22.47 -3.36 17.75
N HIS A 446 23.04 -3.06 18.92
CA HIS A 446 24.25 -2.23 19.07
C HIS A 446 25.42 -2.83 18.29
N TYR A 447 25.72 -4.12 18.50
CA TYR A 447 26.76 -4.83 17.78
C TYR A 447 26.50 -4.89 16.27
N SER A 448 25.25 -5.18 15.87
CA SER A 448 24.86 -5.22 14.45
C SER A 448 25.03 -3.87 13.75
N ARG A 449 24.81 -2.75 14.45
CA ARG A 449 25.05 -1.39 13.88
C ARG A 449 26.53 -1.11 13.61
N HIS A 450 27.43 -1.79 14.32
CA HIS A 450 28.86 -1.64 14.17
C HIS A 450 29.52 -2.74 13.33
N GLY A 451 28.70 -3.53 12.63
CA GLY A 451 29.19 -4.54 11.69
C GLY A 451 29.35 -5.95 12.26
N TYR A 452 29.01 -6.16 13.51
CA TYR A 452 29.02 -7.48 14.13
C TYR A 452 27.67 -8.16 13.99
N ASP A 453 27.28 -8.45 12.75
CA ASP A 453 25.95 -8.99 12.42
C ASP A 453 25.72 -10.43 12.88
N GLN A 454 26.78 -11.14 13.25
CA GLN A 454 26.76 -12.51 13.80
C GLN A 454 26.90 -12.55 15.31
N CYS A 455 26.72 -11.41 16.00
CA CYS A 455 26.79 -11.35 17.44
C CYS A 455 25.67 -12.17 18.09
N GLU A 456 26.05 -13.15 18.90
CA GLU A 456 25.15 -13.93 19.73
C GLU A 456 25.26 -13.49 21.19
N VAL A 457 24.11 -13.32 21.85
CA VAL A 457 24.05 -12.97 23.28
C VAL A 457 23.27 -14.04 24.02
N GLU A 458 23.95 -14.79 24.85
CA GLU A 458 23.37 -15.75 25.79
C GLU A 458 23.10 -15.04 27.12
N LEU A 459 21.90 -15.21 27.66
CA LEU A 459 21.53 -14.65 28.95
C LEU A 459 21.48 -15.76 30.01
N LYS A 460 22.26 -15.60 31.08
CA LYS A 460 22.22 -16.44 32.27
C LYS A 460 21.63 -15.69 33.45
N ARG A 461 20.72 -16.34 34.17
CA ARG A 461 20.05 -15.80 35.33
C ARG A 461 20.44 -16.65 36.57
N ARG A 462 20.75 -15.99 37.67
CA ARG A 462 20.98 -16.65 38.95
C ARG A 462 20.15 -15.97 40.03
N PHE A 463 19.19 -16.68 40.54
CA PHE A 463 18.32 -16.20 41.62
C PHE A 463 19.03 -16.39 42.96
N ARG A 464 19.08 -15.32 43.79
CA ARG A 464 19.61 -15.35 45.16
C ARG A 464 18.68 -14.54 46.06
N LYS A 465 17.90 -15.21 46.92
CA LYS A 465 16.85 -14.61 47.75
C LYS A 465 15.90 -13.80 46.84
N ASP A 466 15.85 -12.50 47.06
CA ASP A 466 15.01 -11.51 46.36
C ASP A 466 15.72 -10.78 45.19
N LYS A 467 16.93 -11.24 44.81
CA LYS A 467 17.74 -10.63 43.77
C LYS A 467 18.03 -11.58 42.61
N VAL A 468 18.01 -11.06 41.39
CA VAL A 468 18.37 -11.78 40.17
C VAL A 468 19.68 -11.23 39.62
N ALA A 469 20.73 -12.00 39.69
CA ALA A 469 21.99 -11.66 39.00
C ALA A 469 21.88 -12.07 37.52
N LEU A 470 22.19 -11.11 36.63
CA LEU A 470 22.13 -11.28 35.19
C LEU A 470 23.53 -11.29 34.59
N THR A 471 23.82 -12.29 33.78
CA THR A 471 25.09 -12.37 33.05
C THR A 471 24.79 -12.52 31.58
N PHE A 472 25.18 -11.50 30.81
CA PHE A 472 25.09 -11.46 29.35
C PHE A 472 26.42 -11.94 28.78
N ARG A 473 26.43 -13.15 28.21
CA ARG A 473 27.62 -13.73 27.57
C ARG A 473 27.55 -13.50 26.07
N LEU A 474 28.53 -12.75 25.55
CA LEU A 474 28.63 -12.39 24.16
C LEU A 474 29.59 -13.30 23.40
N LYS A 475 29.18 -13.67 22.18
CA LYS A 475 30.06 -14.13 21.12
C LYS A 475 29.96 -13.08 20.00
N GLU A 476 30.92 -12.17 19.96
CA GLU A 476 30.86 -11.01 19.10
C GLU A 476 30.88 -11.35 17.61
N GLY A 477 31.60 -12.41 17.24
CA GLY A 477 31.88 -12.72 15.83
C GLY A 477 32.94 -11.77 15.23
N SER A 478 32.98 -11.71 13.90
CA SER A 478 33.89 -10.81 13.18
C SER A 478 33.13 -9.54 12.74
N ALA A 479 33.85 -8.42 12.78
CA ALA A 479 33.31 -7.18 12.22
C ALA A 479 33.32 -7.22 10.68
N TRP A 480 32.21 -6.90 10.06
CA TRP A 480 32.04 -6.87 8.62
C TRP A 480 31.66 -5.46 8.15
N VAL A 481 32.15 -5.08 6.98
CA VAL A 481 31.79 -3.81 6.32
C VAL A 481 31.17 -4.10 4.95
N PHE A 482 30.37 -3.15 4.44
CA PHE A 482 29.86 -3.25 3.08
C PHE A 482 30.97 -3.24 2.04
N GLY A 483 30.96 -4.22 1.17
CA GLY A 483 31.79 -4.36 -0.01
C GLY A 483 31.15 -3.70 -1.23
N SER A 484 31.08 -4.44 -2.33
CA SER A 484 30.48 -3.98 -3.58
C SER A 484 28.99 -4.28 -3.64
N SER A 485 28.20 -3.32 -4.12
CA SER A 485 26.76 -3.48 -4.37
C SER A 485 26.54 -3.82 -5.84
N VAL A 486 25.97 -5.01 -6.10
CA VAL A 486 25.67 -5.49 -7.45
C VAL A 486 24.18 -5.38 -7.71
N VAL A 487 23.79 -4.71 -8.79
CA VAL A 487 22.38 -4.58 -9.21
C VAL A 487 22.13 -5.50 -10.39
N ALA A 488 21.05 -6.31 -10.31
CA ALA A 488 20.65 -7.23 -11.37
C ALA A 488 19.15 -7.14 -11.64
N GLY A 489 18.73 -7.39 -12.91
CA GLY A 489 17.32 -7.40 -13.30
C GLY A 489 16.77 -6.04 -13.75
N ASN A 490 17.50 -4.96 -13.56
CA ASN A 490 17.16 -3.64 -14.08
C ASN A 490 17.45 -3.58 -15.59
N ARG A 491 16.39 -3.51 -16.40
CA ARG A 491 16.45 -3.52 -17.86
C ARG A 491 16.17 -2.17 -18.49
N ARG A 492 15.18 -1.47 -17.96
CA ARG A 492 14.75 -0.13 -18.36
C ARG A 492 15.27 0.93 -17.41
N THR A 493 15.44 0.56 -16.14
CA THR A 493 15.91 1.46 -15.08
C THR A 493 17.42 1.49 -15.06
N ALA A 494 18.00 2.67 -15.10
CA ALA A 494 19.45 2.84 -14.98
C ALA A 494 19.94 2.39 -13.59
N THR A 495 21.12 1.74 -13.53
CA THR A 495 21.70 1.26 -12.27
C THR A 495 21.83 2.38 -11.23
N VAL A 496 22.17 3.60 -11.67
CA VAL A 496 22.33 4.78 -10.80
C VAL A 496 21.03 5.11 -10.05
N VAL A 497 19.86 4.80 -10.60
CA VAL A 497 18.56 5.01 -9.92
C VAL A 497 18.44 4.13 -8.68
N ILE A 498 18.97 2.91 -8.75
CA ILE A 498 18.95 1.97 -7.64
C ILE A 498 20.06 2.33 -6.64
N THR A 499 21.29 2.51 -7.14
CA THR A 499 22.46 2.74 -6.26
C THR A 499 22.39 4.05 -5.49
N ARG A 500 21.76 5.10 -6.02
CA ARG A 500 21.59 6.37 -5.31
C ARG A 500 20.58 6.32 -4.16
N GLU A 501 19.70 5.30 -4.12
CA GLU A 501 18.75 5.08 -3.02
C GLU A 501 19.33 4.17 -1.93
N LEU A 502 20.53 3.59 -2.15
CA LEU A 502 21.20 2.81 -1.11
C LEU A 502 21.67 3.75 0.00
N LEU A 503 21.42 3.33 1.23
CA LEU A 503 21.71 4.12 2.43
C LEU A 503 23.16 3.91 2.91
N HIS A 504 23.78 2.76 2.58
CA HIS A 504 25.16 2.45 2.93
C HIS A 504 26.14 2.94 1.88
N ARG A 505 27.36 3.17 2.33
CA ARG A 505 28.54 3.37 1.48
C ARG A 505 29.49 2.19 1.64
N ARG A 506 30.31 1.96 0.61
CA ARG A 506 31.38 0.94 0.66
C ARG A 506 32.32 1.24 1.82
N GLY A 507 32.58 0.26 2.69
CA GLY A 507 33.45 0.39 3.88
C GLY A 507 32.71 0.75 5.16
N GLU A 508 31.42 1.10 5.12
CA GLU A 508 30.61 1.30 6.32
C GLU A 508 30.25 -0.05 6.98
N PRO A 509 29.96 -0.07 8.30
CA PRO A 509 29.60 -1.29 9.02
C PRO A 509 28.41 -2.01 8.36
N PHE A 510 28.54 -3.33 8.17
CA PHE A 510 27.48 -4.13 7.57
C PHE A 510 26.32 -4.36 8.54
N SER A 511 25.10 -4.17 8.08
CA SER A 511 23.88 -4.37 8.87
C SER A 511 22.73 -4.93 8.05
N HIS A 512 22.18 -6.06 8.46
CA HIS A 512 20.96 -6.62 7.85
C HIS A 512 19.75 -5.69 7.97
N LYS A 513 19.64 -4.95 9.06
CA LYS A 513 18.56 -3.97 9.27
C LYS A 513 18.62 -2.86 8.23
N LEU A 514 19.83 -2.45 7.85
CA LEU A 514 20.03 -1.45 6.80
C LEU A 514 19.62 -2.00 5.42
N LEU A 515 19.96 -3.25 5.10
CA LEU A 515 19.51 -3.91 3.86
C LEU A 515 17.97 -4.00 3.76
N LEU A 516 17.29 -4.24 4.88
CA LEU A 516 15.82 -4.25 4.89
C LEU A 516 15.23 -2.87 4.60
N ARG A 517 15.82 -1.81 5.16
CA ARG A 517 15.42 -0.42 4.88
C ARG A 517 15.66 -0.07 3.42
N GLU A 518 16.82 -0.40 2.88
CA GLU A 518 17.14 -0.16 1.46
C GLU A 518 16.19 -0.88 0.52
N ARG A 519 15.81 -2.12 0.86
CA ARG A 519 14.78 -2.84 0.13
C ARG A 519 13.44 -2.09 0.14
N GLN A 520 13.06 -1.51 1.28
CA GLN A 520 11.84 -0.70 1.40
C GLN A 520 11.94 0.59 0.58
N GLU A 521 13.06 1.32 0.64
CA GLU A 521 13.29 2.54 -0.17
C GLU A 521 13.15 2.22 -1.67
N LEU A 522 13.70 1.09 -2.12
CA LEU A 522 13.57 0.67 -3.51
C LEU A 522 12.12 0.31 -3.89
N TYR A 523 11.33 -0.29 -2.99
CA TYR A 523 9.90 -0.50 -3.21
C TYR A 523 9.12 0.82 -3.28
N GLU A 524 9.46 1.82 -2.47
CA GLU A 524 8.81 3.13 -2.44
C GLU A 524 8.98 3.91 -3.75
N LEU A 525 10.00 3.59 -4.57
CA LEU A 525 10.13 4.14 -5.92
C LEU A 525 8.94 3.78 -6.83
N GLY A 526 8.20 2.68 -6.53
CA GLY A 526 7.08 2.20 -7.34
C GLY A 526 7.48 1.69 -8.73
N LEU A 527 8.77 1.42 -8.95
CA LEU A 527 9.33 0.93 -10.22
C LEU A 527 9.48 -0.59 -10.27
N PHE A 528 9.40 -1.25 -9.12
CA PHE A 528 9.70 -2.67 -8.98
C PHE A 528 8.53 -3.43 -8.36
N GLU A 529 8.20 -4.59 -8.94
CA GLU A 529 7.26 -5.56 -8.35
C GLU A 529 7.92 -6.40 -7.27
N GLU A 530 9.22 -6.70 -7.45
CA GLU A 530 10.00 -7.47 -6.50
C GLU A 530 11.39 -6.88 -6.34
N VAL A 531 11.85 -6.84 -5.10
CA VAL A 531 13.22 -6.47 -4.73
C VAL A 531 13.74 -7.52 -3.76
N HIS A 532 14.77 -8.24 -4.15
CA HIS A 532 15.47 -9.20 -3.33
C HIS A 532 16.87 -8.71 -3.04
N THR A 533 17.24 -8.67 -1.77
CA THR A 533 18.59 -8.40 -1.31
C THR A 533 19.23 -9.70 -0.85
N GLN A 534 20.43 -10.00 -1.29
CA GLN A 534 21.16 -11.21 -0.97
C GLN A 534 22.63 -10.90 -0.76
N GLU A 535 23.24 -11.43 0.28
CA GLU A 535 24.69 -11.47 0.39
C GLU A 535 25.25 -12.36 -0.73
N LEU A 536 26.23 -11.83 -1.42
CA LEU A 536 26.91 -12.56 -2.50
C LEU A 536 28.09 -13.38 -1.97
N GLN A 537 28.95 -12.73 -1.21
CA GLN A 537 30.17 -13.33 -0.65
C GLN A 537 30.69 -12.48 0.51
N ARG A 538 31.34 -13.15 1.45
CA ARG A 538 32.12 -12.54 2.56
C ARG A 538 33.58 -12.83 2.36
N TYR A 539 34.44 -11.80 2.48
CA TYR A 539 35.88 -11.94 2.32
C TYR A 539 36.60 -10.74 2.94
N GLN A 540 37.73 -10.98 3.57
CA GLN A 540 38.61 -9.94 4.16
C GLN A 540 37.83 -8.83 4.89
N GLY A 541 36.89 -9.21 5.73
CA GLY A 541 36.04 -8.29 6.48
C GLY A 541 34.99 -7.54 5.66
N LYS A 542 34.78 -7.87 4.37
CA LYS A 542 33.81 -7.22 3.46
C LYS A 542 32.68 -8.14 3.05
N VAL A 543 31.48 -7.60 2.89
CA VAL A 543 30.28 -8.30 2.41
C VAL A 543 29.81 -7.65 1.12
N ASP A 544 29.90 -8.38 0.01
CA ASP A 544 29.28 -7.95 -1.25
C ASP A 544 27.78 -8.28 -1.24
N VAL A 545 26.94 -7.36 -1.73
CA VAL A 545 25.48 -7.49 -1.73
C VAL A 545 24.92 -7.46 -3.15
N LEU A 546 23.98 -8.36 -3.43
CA LEU A 546 23.22 -8.40 -4.68
C LEU A 546 21.82 -7.83 -4.45
N TYR A 547 21.46 -6.79 -5.21
CA TYR A 547 20.11 -6.25 -5.34
C TYR A 547 19.49 -6.76 -6.64
N ARG A 548 18.63 -7.76 -6.53
CA ARG A 548 17.92 -8.30 -7.70
C ARG A 548 16.53 -7.68 -7.74
N VAL A 549 16.22 -6.99 -8.83
CA VAL A 549 14.94 -6.33 -9.03
C VAL A 549 14.15 -6.94 -10.19
N ARG A 550 12.83 -6.92 -10.08
CA ARG A 550 11.89 -7.17 -11.16
C ARG A 550 11.07 -5.92 -11.40
N GLU A 551 11.22 -5.33 -12.61
CA GLU A 551 10.58 -4.07 -12.93
C GLU A 551 9.07 -4.21 -13.13
N ALA A 552 8.31 -3.27 -12.53
CA ALA A 552 6.88 -3.13 -12.72
C ALA A 552 6.54 -2.53 -14.10
N PRO A 553 5.31 -2.66 -14.60
CA PRO A 553 4.84 -1.92 -15.75
C PRO A 553 4.96 -0.41 -15.52
N ALA A 554 5.64 0.29 -16.43
CA ALA A 554 5.92 1.71 -16.28
C ALA A 554 4.74 2.61 -16.65
N GLY A 555 3.88 2.16 -17.58
CA GLY A 555 2.71 2.91 -18.05
C GLY A 555 1.42 2.49 -17.37
N ALA A 556 0.57 3.47 -17.03
CA ALA A 556 -0.78 3.25 -16.53
C ALA A 556 -1.76 4.16 -17.27
N VAL A 557 -2.97 3.65 -17.49
CA VAL A 557 -4.11 4.40 -18.02
C VAL A 557 -5.21 4.33 -16.98
N GLU A 558 -5.72 5.50 -16.59
CA GLU A 558 -6.80 5.62 -15.62
C GLU A 558 -7.93 6.42 -16.24
N PHE A 559 -9.15 6.04 -15.95
CA PHE A 559 -10.33 6.80 -16.32
C PHE A 559 -11.37 6.72 -15.20
N GLY A 560 -12.17 7.78 -15.07
CA GLY A 560 -13.22 7.82 -14.08
C GLY A 560 -14.38 8.67 -14.57
N LEU A 561 -15.57 8.34 -14.08
CA LEU A 561 -16.80 9.08 -14.31
C LEU A 561 -17.44 9.43 -12.97
N GLY A 562 -18.13 10.54 -12.92
CA GLY A 562 -18.84 10.99 -11.74
C GLY A 562 -19.92 12.02 -12.08
N TYR A 563 -20.70 12.37 -11.07
CA TYR A 563 -21.72 13.40 -11.14
C TYR A 563 -21.67 14.27 -9.89
N GLY A 564 -21.82 15.56 -10.04
CA GLY A 564 -21.97 16.51 -8.94
C GLY A 564 -23.10 17.50 -9.25
N GLU A 565 -23.75 18.00 -8.21
CA GLU A 565 -24.90 18.92 -8.36
C GLU A 565 -24.57 20.18 -9.16
N TYR A 566 -23.36 20.72 -8.97
CA TYR A 566 -22.88 21.96 -9.62
C TYR A 566 -22.21 21.67 -10.95
N GLU A 567 -21.21 20.80 -10.98
CA GLU A 567 -20.42 20.50 -12.18
C GLU A 567 -21.15 19.58 -13.17
N GLY A 568 -22.28 18.98 -12.80
CA GLY A 568 -23.01 18.00 -13.59
C GLY A 568 -22.25 16.72 -13.84
N LEU A 569 -22.40 16.13 -15.01
CA LEU A 569 -21.64 14.96 -15.43
C LEU A 569 -20.17 15.36 -15.62
N ARG A 570 -19.26 14.56 -15.06
CA ARG A 570 -17.81 14.76 -15.16
C ARG A 570 -17.10 13.46 -15.45
N GLY A 571 -15.99 13.55 -16.14
CA GLY A 571 -15.13 12.40 -16.43
C GLY A 571 -13.68 12.83 -16.59
N PHE A 572 -12.78 11.89 -16.40
CA PHE A 572 -11.38 12.08 -16.70
C PHE A 572 -10.76 10.85 -17.36
N ALA A 573 -9.70 11.11 -18.12
CA ALA A 573 -8.76 10.11 -18.62
C ALA A 573 -7.35 10.59 -18.31
N SER A 574 -6.52 9.68 -17.79
CA SER A 574 -5.14 9.96 -17.43
C SER A 574 -4.22 8.88 -18.00
N LEU A 575 -3.15 9.31 -18.64
CA LEU A 575 -2.04 8.47 -19.10
C LEU A 575 -0.81 8.86 -18.30
N SER A 576 -0.21 7.90 -17.59
CA SER A 576 1.01 8.13 -16.82
C SER A 576 2.12 7.15 -17.22
N TYR A 577 3.36 7.61 -17.11
CA TYR A 577 4.55 6.81 -17.34
C TYR A 577 5.61 7.14 -16.29
N ARG A 578 6.01 6.13 -15.48
CA ARG A 578 6.83 6.29 -14.26
C ARG A 578 8.30 5.98 -14.47
N ASN A 579 8.87 5.99 -15.54
CA ASN A 579 10.31 5.74 -15.69
C ASN A 579 10.82 6.32 -17.01
N LEU A 580 10.53 7.58 -17.26
CA LEU A 580 11.01 8.28 -18.45
C LEU A 580 12.55 8.21 -18.49
N TRP A 581 13.07 7.79 -19.64
CA TRP A 581 14.51 7.62 -19.91
C TRP A 581 15.26 6.69 -18.94
N GLY A 582 14.53 5.84 -18.20
CA GLY A 582 15.12 4.93 -17.19
C GLY A 582 15.64 5.61 -15.92
N MET A 583 15.28 6.88 -15.67
CA MET A 583 15.80 7.71 -14.58
C MET A 583 14.83 7.91 -13.42
N ALA A 584 13.78 7.07 -13.30
CA ALA A 584 12.71 7.19 -12.32
C ALA A 584 11.88 8.49 -12.47
N ARG A 585 11.94 9.16 -13.60
CA ARG A 585 11.19 10.36 -13.91
C ARG A 585 9.74 9.98 -14.24
N GLU A 586 8.80 10.78 -13.77
CA GLU A 586 7.39 10.54 -14.01
C GLU A 586 6.80 11.63 -14.92
N GLY A 587 6.05 11.22 -15.93
CA GLY A 587 5.26 12.11 -16.76
C GLY A 587 3.82 11.64 -16.79
N SER A 588 2.85 12.56 -16.75
CA SER A 588 1.44 12.24 -16.92
C SER A 588 0.71 13.29 -17.75
N LEU A 589 -0.24 12.82 -18.54
CA LEU A 589 -1.20 13.65 -19.28
C LEU A 589 -2.59 13.29 -18.80
N ARG A 590 -3.33 14.28 -18.28
CA ARG A 590 -4.67 14.10 -17.76
C ARG A 590 -5.63 15.08 -18.43
N ALA A 591 -6.72 14.55 -18.98
CA ALA A 591 -7.83 15.33 -19.49
C ALA A 591 -9.04 15.18 -18.57
N GLU A 592 -9.63 16.29 -18.16
CA GLU A 592 -10.83 16.36 -17.32
C GLU A 592 -11.91 17.14 -18.05
N LEU A 593 -13.11 16.59 -18.03
CA LEU A 593 -14.27 17.18 -18.71
C LEU A 593 -15.47 17.18 -17.76
N SER A 594 -16.12 18.31 -17.62
CA SER A 594 -17.44 18.43 -17.01
C SER A 594 -18.33 19.39 -17.85
N THR A 595 -19.57 19.58 -17.43
CA THR A 595 -20.48 20.54 -18.10
C THR A 595 -19.95 21.96 -18.00
N LEU A 596 -19.26 22.33 -16.91
CA LEU A 596 -18.77 23.69 -16.66
C LEU A 596 -17.27 23.87 -16.93
N GLN A 597 -16.50 22.74 -17.06
CA GLN A 597 -15.05 22.85 -17.05
C GLN A 597 -14.38 21.82 -17.97
N LYS A 598 -13.38 22.28 -18.70
CA LYS A 598 -12.49 21.46 -19.52
C LYS A 598 -11.07 21.77 -19.12
N ARG A 599 -10.30 20.73 -18.74
CA ARG A 599 -8.90 20.84 -18.33
C ARG A 599 -8.04 19.85 -19.07
N LEU A 600 -6.84 20.29 -19.41
CA LEU A 600 -5.76 19.43 -19.87
C LEU A 600 -4.55 19.73 -18.98
N ILE A 601 -4.01 18.70 -18.34
CA ILE A 601 -2.91 18.81 -17.38
C ILE A 601 -1.77 17.91 -17.85
N LEU A 602 -0.61 18.50 -18.09
CA LEU A 602 0.64 17.79 -18.32
C LEU A 602 1.51 17.94 -17.09
N SER A 603 1.92 16.84 -16.46
CA SER A 603 2.74 16.84 -15.25
C SER A 603 4.07 16.13 -15.47
N TYR A 604 5.12 16.65 -14.85
CA TYR A 604 6.44 16.05 -14.84
C TYR A 604 7.03 16.08 -13.42
N ARG A 605 7.69 14.97 -13.03
CA ARG A 605 8.40 14.86 -11.76
C ARG A 605 9.80 14.32 -11.98
N GLU A 606 10.80 15.05 -11.49
CA GLU A 606 12.20 14.62 -11.36
C GLU A 606 12.46 14.30 -9.89
N PRO A 607 12.66 13.05 -9.46
CA PRO A 607 12.85 12.73 -8.05
C PRO A 607 14.19 13.18 -7.46
N TRP A 608 15.20 13.30 -8.32
CA TRP A 608 16.55 13.73 -7.94
C TRP A 608 17.00 14.90 -8.80
N PHE A 609 16.87 16.12 -8.29
CA PHE A 609 17.25 17.31 -9.02
C PHE A 609 18.72 17.67 -8.73
N MET A 610 19.53 17.85 -9.78
CA MET A 610 20.96 18.16 -9.70
C MET A 610 21.76 17.23 -8.76
N GLY A 611 21.42 15.94 -8.71
CA GLY A 611 22.13 14.97 -7.87
C GLY A 611 21.72 14.97 -6.39
N HIS A 612 20.75 15.79 -6.00
CA HIS A 612 20.21 15.85 -4.64
C HIS A 612 18.83 15.22 -4.57
N ARG A 613 18.49 14.60 -3.44
CA ARG A 613 17.17 14.01 -3.16
C ARG A 613 16.14 15.12 -2.86
N VAL A 614 15.96 16.02 -3.81
CA VAL A 614 15.02 17.13 -3.78
C VAL A 614 14.17 17.01 -5.05
N PRO A 615 12.92 16.49 -4.96
CA PRO A 615 12.07 16.38 -6.13
C PRO A 615 11.74 17.74 -6.75
N LEU A 616 11.96 17.85 -8.07
CA LEU A 616 11.41 18.94 -8.88
C LEU A 616 10.10 18.48 -9.49
N ARG A 617 9.07 19.31 -9.38
CA ARG A 617 7.81 19.14 -10.08
C ARG A 617 7.55 20.28 -11.03
N ALA A 618 7.03 19.95 -12.19
CA ALA A 618 6.51 20.91 -13.14
C ALA A 618 5.16 20.45 -13.67
N PHE A 619 4.25 21.37 -13.89
CA PHE A 619 3.01 21.07 -14.61
C PHE A 619 2.55 22.24 -15.47
N LEU A 620 1.87 21.88 -16.57
CA LEU A 620 1.20 22.81 -17.46
C LEU A 620 -0.28 22.50 -17.42
N LEU A 621 -1.10 23.53 -17.27
CA LEU A 621 -2.55 23.46 -17.25
C LEU A 621 -3.10 24.35 -18.34
N ALA A 622 -4.00 23.79 -19.17
CA ALA A 622 -4.89 24.54 -20.03
C ALA A 622 -6.33 24.31 -19.55
N GLU A 623 -7.01 25.36 -19.16
CA GLU A 623 -8.34 25.33 -18.57
C GLU A 623 -9.29 26.27 -19.32
N ARG A 624 -10.51 25.81 -19.54
CA ARG A 624 -11.68 26.62 -19.88
C ARG A 624 -12.77 26.32 -18.87
N ARG A 625 -13.26 27.36 -18.18
CA ARG A 625 -14.31 27.26 -17.16
C ARG A 625 -15.42 28.25 -17.47
N GLU A 626 -16.65 27.80 -17.23
CA GLU A 626 -17.85 28.63 -17.23
C GLU A 626 -18.34 28.76 -15.79
N GLU A 627 -18.55 30.00 -15.34
CA GLU A 627 -19.14 30.29 -14.05
C GLU A 627 -20.61 30.61 -14.25
N LYS A 628 -21.49 29.91 -13.52
CA LYS A 628 -22.94 30.08 -13.66
C LYS A 628 -23.54 30.59 -12.37
N ASN A 629 -24.54 31.43 -12.49
CA ASN A 629 -25.48 31.70 -11.42
C ASN A 629 -26.33 30.45 -11.22
N ILE A 630 -26.32 29.94 -9.97
CA ILE A 630 -27.00 28.67 -9.67
C ILE A 630 -28.50 28.81 -9.67
N ASP A 631 -29.01 29.98 -9.28
CA ASP A 631 -30.44 30.22 -9.16
C ASP A 631 -31.11 30.40 -10.55
N THR A 632 -30.42 31.02 -11.47
CA THR A 632 -30.94 31.28 -12.84
C THR A 632 -30.41 30.31 -13.89
N GLY A 633 -29.32 29.61 -13.61
CA GLY A 633 -28.63 28.73 -14.57
C GLY A 633 -27.84 29.46 -15.66
N GLU A 634 -27.82 30.81 -15.64
CA GLU A 634 -27.14 31.62 -16.63
C GLU A 634 -25.62 31.64 -16.42
N VAL A 635 -24.86 31.66 -17.51
CA VAL A 635 -23.41 31.85 -17.49
C VAL A 635 -23.11 33.32 -17.16
N LEU A 636 -22.40 33.56 -16.05
CA LEU A 636 -21.97 34.86 -15.57
C LEU A 636 -20.75 35.36 -16.34
N TYR A 637 -19.78 34.53 -16.54
CA TYR A 637 -18.54 34.77 -17.29
C TYR A 637 -17.84 33.48 -17.67
N ARG A 638 -16.90 33.59 -18.61
CA ARG A 638 -16.01 32.49 -19.01
C ARG A 638 -14.56 32.83 -18.73
N VAL A 639 -13.81 31.87 -18.18
CA VAL A 639 -12.38 32.00 -17.92
C VAL A 639 -11.60 31.02 -18.79
N ARG A 640 -10.60 31.52 -19.49
CA ARG A 640 -9.55 30.70 -20.11
C ARG A 640 -8.26 30.95 -19.35
N ARG A 641 -7.64 29.89 -18.87
CA ARG A 641 -6.40 29.94 -18.07
C ARG A 641 -5.37 29.01 -18.64
N TYR A 642 -4.17 29.51 -18.83
CA TYR A 642 -2.97 28.73 -19.09
C TYR A 642 -2.02 28.92 -17.91
N LEU A 643 -1.63 27.86 -17.23
CA LEU A 643 -0.78 27.92 -16.04
C LEU A 643 0.42 27.00 -16.22
N GLY A 644 1.61 27.54 -16.07
CA GLY A 644 2.86 26.82 -15.90
C GLY A 644 3.36 26.91 -14.46
N THR A 645 3.70 25.79 -13.86
CA THR A 645 4.26 25.75 -12.50
C THR A 645 5.51 24.90 -12.49
N VAL A 646 6.55 25.41 -11.80
CA VAL A 646 7.76 24.65 -11.52
C VAL A 646 8.15 24.86 -10.07
N GLY A 647 8.58 23.82 -9.38
CA GLY A 647 8.94 23.96 -7.97
C GLY A 647 9.69 22.78 -7.41
N LEU A 648 10.24 23.00 -6.24
CA LEU A 648 11.00 22.04 -5.46
C LEU A 648 10.22 21.64 -4.21
N GLU A 649 10.34 20.37 -3.86
CA GLU A 649 9.76 19.82 -2.64
C GLU A 649 10.85 19.18 -1.79
N LYS A 650 10.79 19.36 -0.47
CA LYS A 650 11.73 18.70 0.45
C LYS A 650 11.00 18.19 1.68
N ARG A 651 11.18 16.92 2.01
CA ARG A 651 10.81 16.38 3.32
C ARG A 651 11.82 16.91 4.35
N LEU A 652 11.36 17.72 5.29
CA LEU A 652 12.16 18.26 6.38
C LEU A 652 12.22 17.29 7.56
N SER A 653 11.12 16.53 7.75
CA SER A 653 11.02 15.41 8.69
C SER A 653 10.08 14.33 8.15
N SER A 654 9.80 13.28 8.92
CA SER A 654 8.79 12.26 8.58
C SER A 654 7.37 12.83 8.44
N THR A 655 7.08 13.94 9.12
CA THR A 655 5.76 14.57 9.20
C THR A 655 5.70 15.96 8.57
N LEU A 656 6.84 16.60 8.28
CA LEU A 656 6.90 17.97 7.78
C LEU A 656 7.52 18.02 6.38
N LYS A 657 6.83 18.70 5.45
CA LYS A 657 7.25 18.92 4.07
C LYS A 657 7.29 20.41 3.75
N GLY A 658 8.35 20.88 3.15
CA GLY A 658 8.48 22.21 2.57
C GLY A 658 8.36 22.17 1.05
N GLU A 659 7.72 23.18 0.48
CA GLU A 659 7.52 23.34 -0.95
C GLU A 659 7.82 24.79 -1.35
N LEU A 660 8.41 24.96 -2.53
CA LEU A 660 8.63 26.29 -3.14
C LEU A 660 8.31 26.20 -4.64
N TYR A 661 7.26 26.86 -5.07
CA TYR A 661 6.81 26.88 -6.44
C TYR A 661 6.91 28.27 -7.04
N TYR A 662 7.31 28.35 -8.31
CA TYR A 662 7.12 29.48 -9.19
C TYR A 662 5.93 29.16 -10.11
N GLU A 663 4.94 30.06 -10.17
CA GLU A 663 3.73 29.93 -10.96
C GLU A 663 3.66 31.09 -11.97
N PHE A 664 3.46 30.76 -13.26
CA PHE A 664 3.15 31.73 -14.30
C PHE A 664 1.81 31.36 -14.93
N SER A 665 0.87 32.31 -14.98
CA SER A 665 -0.47 32.07 -15.52
C SER A 665 -0.94 33.22 -16.40
N LEU A 666 -1.49 32.85 -17.56
CA LEU A 666 -2.22 33.76 -18.45
C LEU A 666 -3.71 33.52 -18.27
N VAL A 667 -4.45 34.54 -17.89
CA VAL A 667 -5.88 34.47 -17.61
C VAL A 667 -6.62 35.42 -18.53
N LYS A 668 -7.68 34.94 -19.17
CA LYS A 668 -8.57 35.75 -19.97
C LYS A 668 -10.01 35.50 -19.55
N THR A 669 -10.68 36.56 -19.08
CA THR A 669 -12.10 36.55 -18.76
C THR A 669 -12.88 37.09 -19.96
N THR A 670 -13.94 36.38 -20.34
CA THR A 670 -14.79 36.75 -21.52
C THR A 670 -16.27 36.52 -21.22
N ASP A 671 -17.13 37.03 -22.07
CA ASP A 671 -18.59 36.86 -22.01
C ASP A 671 -19.19 37.27 -20.65
N VAL A 672 -18.69 38.38 -20.10
CA VAL A 672 -19.09 38.90 -18.80
C VAL A 672 -20.46 39.53 -18.87
N LYS A 673 -21.38 39.05 -18.05
CA LYS A 673 -22.74 39.61 -17.94
C LYS A 673 -22.71 40.96 -17.21
N PRO A 674 -23.66 41.88 -17.56
CA PRO A 674 -23.91 43.09 -16.77
C PRO A 674 -24.18 42.71 -15.30
N GLY A 675 -23.63 43.46 -14.36
CA GLY A 675 -23.77 43.21 -12.94
C GLY A 675 -22.63 42.34 -12.29
N VAL A 676 -21.70 41.82 -13.05
CA VAL A 676 -20.47 41.21 -12.52
C VAL A 676 -19.43 42.32 -12.30
N VAL A 677 -18.98 42.47 -11.04
CA VAL A 677 -17.94 43.45 -10.68
C VAL A 677 -16.57 42.92 -11.07
N LEU A 678 -15.99 43.47 -12.09
CA LEU A 678 -14.61 43.22 -12.53
C LEU A 678 -13.66 44.26 -11.94
N SER A 679 -12.45 43.84 -11.62
CA SER A 679 -11.33 44.75 -11.41
C SER A 679 -10.76 45.23 -12.76
N LYS A 680 -9.89 46.24 -12.73
CA LYS A 680 -9.17 46.66 -13.95
C LYS A 680 -8.37 45.51 -14.57
N GLU A 681 -7.84 44.69 -13.73
CA GLU A 681 -7.02 43.54 -14.09
C GLU A 681 -7.82 42.41 -14.77
N ASP A 682 -9.15 42.35 -14.58
CA ASP A 682 -9.98 41.31 -15.20
C ASP A 682 -10.35 41.64 -16.68
N THR A 683 -9.96 42.78 -17.15
CA THR A 683 -10.19 43.18 -18.54
C THR A 683 -9.03 42.76 -19.44
N GLY A 684 -9.33 42.06 -20.54
CA GLY A 684 -8.30 41.58 -21.47
C GLY A 684 -7.64 40.26 -21.08
N THR A 685 -6.33 40.15 -21.27
CA THR A 685 -5.54 39.01 -20.87
C THR A 685 -4.56 39.45 -19.78
N LEU A 686 -4.64 38.84 -18.62
CA LEU A 686 -3.81 39.13 -17.44
C LEU A 686 -2.70 38.09 -17.29
N ALA A 687 -1.46 38.55 -17.18
CA ALA A 687 -0.31 37.72 -16.82
C ALA A 687 -0.03 37.81 -15.31
N ILE A 688 -0.13 36.69 -14.61
CA ILE A 688 0.17 36.59 -13.18
C ILE A 688 1.37 35.70 -12.97
N SER A 689 2.41 36.28 -12.40
CA SER A 689 3.62 35.56 -12.05
C SER A 689 3.88 35.63 -10.53
N ALA A 690 4.06 34.48 -9.89
CA ALA A 690 4.10 34.42 -8.43
C ALA A 690 5.09 33.39 -7.91
N LEU A 691 5.66 33.69 -6.73
CA LEU A 691 6.40 32.74 -5.90
C LEU A 691 5.48 32.24 -4.77
N LYS A 692 5.52 30.92 -4.52
CA LYS A 692 4.62 30.27 -3.56
C LYS A 692 5.36 29.31 -2.67
N PRO A 693 5.96 29.74 -1.54
CA PRO A 693 6.40 28.88 -0.47
C PRO A 693 5.19 28.25 0.23
N ALA A 694 5.38 26.98 0.69
CA ALA A 694 4.38 26.28 1.48
C ALA A 694 5.03 25.32 2.47
N LEU A 695 4.34 25.11 3.60
CA LEU A 695 4.68 24.10 4.61
C LEU A 695 3.48 23.21 4.84
N LEU A 696 3.70 21.89 4.92
CA LEU A 696 2.70 20.88 5.15
C LEU A 696 3.13 19.96 6.29
N TYR A 697 2.27 19.80 7.29
CA TYR A 697 2.42 18.92 8.43
C TYR A 697 1.33 17.85 8.41
N ASP A 698 1.71 16.56 8.38
CA ASP A 698 0.79 15.44 8.29
C ASP A 698 1.18 14.30 9.22
N THR A 699 0.30 14.01 10.19
CA THR A 699 0.43 12.90 11.15
C THR A 699 -0.77 11.95 11.10
N ARG A 700 -1.60 12.02 10.05
CA ARG A 700 -2.78 11.18 9.90
C ARG A 700 -2.39 9.72 9.77
N ASP A 701 -3.20 8.85 10.37
CA ASP A 701 -3.08 7.39 10.24
C ASP A 701 -3.44 6.89 8.84
N ASP A 702 -4.40 7.54 8.18
CA ASP A 702 -4.82 7.27 6.79
C ASP A 702 -5.09 8.61 6.07
N PRO A 703 -4.46 8.86 4.89
CA PRO A 703 -4.69 10.09 4.14
C PRO A 703 -6.11 10.23 3.58
N PHE A 704 -6.82 9.12 3.31
CA PHE A 704 -8.15 9.09 2.69
C PHE A 704 -9.29 9.07 3.71
N GLU A 705 -9.17 8.20 4.74
CA GLU A 705 -10.17 8.03 5.79
C GLU A 705 -9.55 8.14 7.19
N PRO A 706 -9.02 9.32 7.56
CA PRO A 706 -8.31 9.49 8.82
C PRO A 706 -9.21 9.27 10.03
N THR A 707 -8.66 8.55 11.02
CA THR A 707 -9.31 8.34 12.32
C THR A 707 -8.57 9.05 13.46
N ARG A 708 -7.27 9.32 13.26
CA ARG A 708 -6.39 9.99 14.23
C ARG A 708 -5.36 10.85 13.51
N GLY A 709 -4.85 11.85 14.23
CA GLY A 709 -3.77 12.69 13.75
C GLY A 709 -4.21 14.07 13.31
N VAL A 710 -3.26 14.84 12.81
CA VAL A 710 -3.40 16.22 12.41
C VAL A 710 -2.89 16.39 10.97
N PHE A 711 -3.59 17.18 10.19
CA PHE A 711 -3.16 17.65 8.88
C PHE A 711 -3.26 19.18 8.85
N ALA A 712 -2.12 19.85 8.74
CA ALA A 712 -2.07 21.31 8.73
C ALA A 712 -1.14 21.79 7.61
N GLY A 713 -1.41 22.97 7.06
CA GLY A 713 -0.57 23.58 6.07
C GLY A 713 -0.77 25.07 5.98
N ALA A 714 0.30 25.75 5.56
CA ALA A 714 0.30 27.18 5.25
C ALA A 714 1.00 27.40 3.91
N SER A 715 0.45 28.28 3.07
CA SER A 715 1.05 28.70 1.80
C SER A 715 0.88 30.21 1.61
N LEU A 716 1.95 30.85 1.17
CA LEU A 716 1.96 32.27 0.83
C LEU A 716 2.25 32.41 -0.67
N LYS A 717 1.34 32.99 -1.43
CA LYS A 717 1.53 33.32 -2.85
C LYS A 717 1.80 34.81 -2.97
N VAL A 718 2.96 35.18 -3.52
CA VAL A 718 3.37 36.57 -3.74
C VAL A 718 3.55 36.79 -5.23
N ALA A 719 2.70 37.61 -5.81
CA ALA A 719 2.79 38.10 -7.19
C ALA A 719 3.29 39.53 -7.17
N SER A 720 4.24 39.85 -8.02
CA SER A 720 4.83 41.20 -8.10
C SER A 720 5.41 41.47 -9.49
N ALA A 721 5.51 42.72 -9.86
CA ALA A 721 6.16 43.18 -11.10
C ALA A 721 7.62 42.68 -11.18
N LEU A 722 8.32 42.51 -10.05
CA LEU A 722 9.67 41.91 -9.98
C LEU A 722 9.71 40.47 -10.49
N LEU A 723 8.58 39.77 -10.43
CA LEU A 723 8.42 38.40 -10.93
C LEU A 723 7.82 38.34 -12.33
N LEU A 724 7.66 39.48 -13.02
CA LEU A 724 7.00 39.64 -14.31
C LEU A 724 5.46 39.49 -14.22
N SER A 725 4.86 39.85 -13.10
CA SER A 725 3.40 39.91 -12.94
C SER A 725 2.84 41.26 -13.30
N GLU A 726 1.69 41.30 -13.97
CA GLU A 726 0.97 42.55 -14.28
C GLU A 726 0.12 43.05 -13.10
N THR A 727 0.01 42.23 -12.01
CA THR A 727 -0.69 42.55 -10.78
C THR A 727 0.15 42.20 -9.57
N GLY A 728 0.13 43.04 -8.53
CA GLY A 728 0.87 42.82 -7.28
C GLY A 728 -0.07 42.42 -6.14
N PHE A 729 0.12 41.24 -5.56
CA PHE A 729 -0.61 40.83 -4.36
C PHE A 729 0.13 39.79 -3.54
N ALA A 730 -0.19 39.72 -2.25
CA ALA A 730 0.17 38.63 -1.35
C ALA A 730 -1.09 37.89 -0.91
N LYS A 731 -1.07 36.54 -0.98
CA LYS A 731 -2.22 35.69 -0.66
C LYS A 731 -1.78 34.56 0.23
N LEU A 732 -2.19 34.65 1.50
CA LEU A 732 -1.95 33.62 2.53
C LEU A 732 -3.13 32.65 2.57
N ARG A 733 -2.86 31.37 2.61
CA ARG A 733 -3.83 30.32 2.91
C ARG A 733 -3.31 29.43 4.02
N MET A 734 -4.13 29.19 5.02
CA MET A 734 -3.84 28.28 6.11
C MET A 734 -4.98 27.29 6.27
N HIS A 735 -4.65 26.07 6.65
CA HIS A 735 -5.63 25.06 7.01
C HIS A 735 -5.08 24.19 8.15
N ALA A 736 -5.97 23.76 9.02
CA ALA A 736 -5.68 22.80 10.06
C ALA A 736 -6.87 21.86 10.23
N SER A 737 -6.62 20.56 10.27
CA SER A 737 -7.64 19.54 10.48
C SER A 737 -7.12 18.54 11.52
N THR A 738 -7.99 18.13 12.45
CA THR A 738 -7.66 17.12 13.47
C THR A 738 -8.70 16.02 13.49
N TYR A 739 -8.26 14.81 13.79
CA TYR A 739 -9.09 13.61 13.81
C TYR A 739 -8.88 12.85 15.11
N ARG A 740 -9.97 12.49 15.79
CA ARG A 740 -9.94 11.73 17.04
C ARG A 740 -10.98 10.63 17.03
N ALA A 741 -10.54 9.39 17.14
CA ALA A 741 -11.42 8.25 17.34
C ALA A 741 -12.02 8.30 18.75
N LEU A 742 -13.34 8.44 18.86
CA LEU A 742 -14.10 8.37 20.11
C LEU A 742 -14.49 6.92 20.47
N GLY A 743 -14.28 5.99 19.55
CA GLY A 743 -14.55 4.58 19.70
C GLY A 743 -14.22 3.81 18.42
N ARG A 744 -14.55 2.52 18.34
CA ARG A 744 -14.22 1.68 17.16
C ARG A 744 -14.91 2.12 15.87
N ARG A 745 -16.00 2.88 15.94
CA ARG A 745 -16.83 3.27 14.78
C ARG A 745 -17.11 4.75 14.69
N LEU A 746 -16.77 5.53 15.70
CA LEU A 746 -17.09 6.94 15.80
C LEU A 746 -15.81 7.77 15.77
N VAL A 747 -15.76 8.74 14.86
CA VAL A 747 -14.63 9.65 14.69
C VAL A 747 -15.14 11.08 14.75
N LEU A 748 -14.50 11.89 15.59
CA LEU A 748 -14.66 13.34 15.60
C LEU A 748 -13.60 13.94 14.68
N ALA A 749 -14.02 14.75 13.71
CA ALA A 749 -13.16 15.49 12.81
C ALA A 749 -13.47 16.99 12.93
N ALA A 750 -12.44 17.81 13.09
CA ALA A 750 -12.54 19.26 13.09
C ALA A 750 -11.57 19.86 12.09
N SER A 751 -11.98 20.89 11.38
CA SER A 751 -11.15 21.60 10.38
C SER A 751 -11.41 23.10 10.46
N VAL A 752 -10.34 23.88 10.35
CA VAL A 752 -10.40 25.35 10.21
C VAL A 752 -9.55 25.75 9.01
N ARG A 753 -10.04 26.70 8.21
CA ARG A 753 -9.34 27.27 7.07
C ARG A 753 -9.44 28.79 7.10
N LEU A 754 -8.31 29.45 6.83
CA LEU A 754 -8.17 30.90 6.76
C LEU A 754 -7.53 31.27 5.43
N GLY A 755 -8.03 32.29 4.80
CA GLY A 755 -7.39 32.92 3.66
C GLY A 755 -7.41 34.43 3.81
N LEU A 756 -6.28 35.06 3.57
CA LEU A 756 -6.08 36.49 3.58
C LEU A 756 -5.35 36.89 2.31
N ALA A 757 -5.79 37.94 1.65
CA ALA A 757 -5.13 38.45 0.47
C ALA A 757 -5.14 39.97 0.48
N GLN A 758 -4.01 40.57 0.11
CA GLN A 758 -3.79 42.00 0.08
C GLN A 758 -3.12 42.37 -1.26
N GLY A 759 -3.72 43.32 -1.97
CA GLY A 759 -3.12 43.94 -3.16
C GLY A 759 -2.07 44.99 -2.78
N PHE A 760 -1.09 45.16 -3.64
CA PHE A 760 -0.06 46.23 -3.58
C PHE A 760 0.41 46.58 -5.00
N GLU A 761 1.39 47.44 -5.17
CA GLU A 761 1.88 47.88 -6.52
C GLU A 761 0.75 48.40 -7.43
N GLY A 762 -0.23 49.15 -6.87
CA GLY A 762 -1.35 49.73 -7.65
C GLY A 762 -2.52 48.78 -7.87
N THR A 763 -2.48 47.55 -7.38
CA THR A 763 -3.61 46.63 -7.38
C THR A 763 -4.53 46.90 -6.19
N GLU A 764 -5.65 47.56 -6.43
CA GLU A 764 -6.64 47.87 -5.40
C GLU A 764 -7.52 46.68 -5.06
N GLU A 765 -8.02 45.99 -6.11
CA GLU A 765 -8.83 44.78 -5.97
C GLU A 765 -8.13 43.59 -6.63
N LEU A 766 -8.16 42.43 -6.01
CA LEU A 766 -7.58 41.23 -6.58
C LEU A 766 -8.36 40.81 -7.86
N PRO A 767 -7.64 40.27 -8.84
CA PRO A 767 -8.28 39.63 -9.97
C PRO A 767 -9.30 38.58 -9.54
N LEU A 768 -10.42 38.46 -10.22
CA LEU A 768 -11.52 37.58 -9.88
C LEU A 768 -11.09 36.12 -9.67
N VAL A 769 -10.13 35.64 -10.47
CA VAL A 769 -9.56 34.28 -10.36
C VAL A 769 -8.72 34.04 -9.10
N GLU A 770 -8.32 35.09 -8.40
CA GLU A 770 -7.54 35.03 -7.17
C GLU A 770 -8.37 35.40 -5.92
N ARG A 771 -9.61 35.85 -6.05
CA ARG A 771 -10.52 36.08 -4.91
C ARG A 771 -10.91 34.76 -4.25
N PHE A 772 -11.35 34.84 -3.00
CA PHE A 772 -11.87 33.69 -2.25
C PHE A 772 -13.39 33.59 -2.40
N PHE A 773 -13.88 32.35 -2.49
CA PHE A 773 -15.31 32.03 -2.53
C PHE A 773 -15.60 30.90 -1.55
N LEU A 774 -16.75 30.96 -0.90
CA LEU A 774 -17.27 29.90 -0.01
C LEU A 774 -18.73 29.56 -0.36
N GLY A 775 -19.15 28.42 0.15
CA GLY A 775 -20.43 27.77 -0.14
C GLY A 775 -20.21 26.45 -0.87
N GLY A 776 -21.14 25.53 -0.73
CA GLY A 776 -21.13 24.26 -1.40
C GLY A 776 -20.59 23.10 -0.56
N ARG A 777 -20.65 21.91 -1.13
CA ARG A 777 -20.38 20.62 -0.47
C ARG A 777 -19.00 20.46 0.19
N ASN A 778 -18.00 21.23 -0.23
CA ASN A 778 -16.61 21.11 0.22
C ASN A 778 -16.18 22.23 1.18
N THR A 779 -17.04 23.21 1.42
CA THR A 779 -16.78 24.36 2.27
C THR A 779 -17.85 24.49 3.35
N VAL A 780 -18.85 25.32 3.18
CA VAL A 780 -19.98 25.49 4.10
C VAL A 780 -21.23 24.90 3.46
N ARG A 781 -21.62 23.70 3.87
CA ARG A 781 -22.80 22.98 3.37
C ARG A 781 -24.07 23.71 3.82
N GLY A 782 -25.13 23.68 3.01
CA GLY A 782 -26.34 24.48 3.26
C GLY A 782 -26.37 25.78 2.47
N TYR A 783 -25.21 26.16 1.88
CA TYR A 783 -25.11 27.20 0.84
C TYR A 783 -24.80 26.53 -0.49
N HIS A 784 -25.36 27.10 -1.58
CA HIS A 784 -24.97 26.70 -2.92
C HIS A 784 -23.50 27.03 -3.20
N GLN A 785 -22.95 26.44 -4.28
CA GLN A 785 -21.54 26.64 -4.63
C GLN A 785 -21.21 28.11 -4.80
N ASP A 786 -20.19 28.61 -4.07
CA ASP A 786 -19.62 29.94 -4.14
C ASP A 786 -20.59 31.10 -3.77
N THR A 787 -21.73 30.81 -3.12
CA THR A 787 -22.77 31.81 -2.83
C THR A 787 -22.69 32.46 -1.46
N LEU A 788 -21.75 32.07 -0.61
CA LEU A 788 -21.55 32.65 0.73
C LEU A 788 -20.56 33.81 0.67
N GLY A 789 -20.97 34.96 1.16
CA GLY A 789 -20.16 36.19 1.22
C GLY A 789 -20.74 37.37 0.42
N PRO A 790 -19.91 38.34 0.02
CA PRO A 790 -20.32 39.55 -0.66
C PRO A 790 -21.01 39.26 -1.99
N ARG A 791 -22.07 40.07 -2.32
CA ARG A 791 -22.86 39.92 -3.53
C ARG A 791 -23.13 41.28 -4.16
N THR A 792 -23.36 41.26 -5.47
CA THR A 792 -23.88 42.40 -6.18
C THR A 792 -25.36 42.67 -5.82
N PRO A 793 -25.94 43.84 -6.15
CA PRO A 793 -27.37 44.10 -6.00
C PRO A 793 -28.25 43.06 -6.73
N ASP A 794 -27.76 42.49 -7.83
CA ASP A 794 -28.43 41.42 -8.59
C ASP A 794 -28.25 40.01 -7.98
N GLY A 795 -27.63 39.89 -6.79
CA GLY A 795 -27.44 38.65 -6.04
C GLY A 795 -26.25 37.82 -6.50
N ASN A 796 -25.44 38.24 -7.47
CA ASN A 796 -24.27 37.49 -7.94
C ASN A 796 -23.11 37.55 -6.96
N PRO A 797 -22.40 36.45 -6.65
CA PRO A 797 -21.26 36.44 -5.74
C PRO A 797 -20.06 37.17 -6.34
N THR A 798 -19.47 38.10 -5.57
CA THR A 798 -18.28 38.86 -5.98
C THR A 798 -16.97 38.26 -5.51
N GLY A 799 -17.03 37.29 -4.58
CA GLY A 799 -15.87 36.81 -3.84
C GLY A 799 -15.29 37.89 -2.92
N GLY A 800 -14.17 37.59 -2.29
CA GLY A 800 -13.49 38.53 -1.41
C GLY A 800 -12.03 38.20 -1.16
N ASN A 801 -11.37 39.10 -0.42
CA ASN A 801 -9.95 39.04 -0.14
C ASN A 801 -9.64 38.35 1.22
N ALA A 802 -10.68 38.11 2.03
CA ALA A 802 -10.52 37.35 3.27
C ALA A 802 -11.62 36.29 3.43
N PHE A 803 -11.30 35.17 4.00
CA PHE A 803 -12.28 34.19 4.46
C PHE A 803 -11.82 33.46 5.72
N LEU A 804 -12.78 33.07 6.52
CA LEU A 804 -12.61 32.14 7.63
C LEU A 804 -13.73 31.12 7.57
N MET A 805 -13.38 29.83 7.72
CA MET A 805 -14.37 28.77 7.79
C MET A 805 -13.92 27.65 8.70
N GLY A 806 -14.88 26.93 9.24
CA GLY A 806 -14.64 25.72 10.00
C GLY A 806 -15.72 24.66 9.79
N ASN A 807 -15.32 23.43 9.99
CA ASN A 807 -16.20 22.27 9.92
C ASN A 807 -15.97 21.41 11.14
N LEU A 808 -17.02 20.97 11.79
CA LEU A 808 -17.00 19.97 12.85
C LEU A 808 -17.89 18.81 12.41
N GLU A 809 -17.33 17.60 12.36
CA GLU A 809 -18.05 16.41 11.89
C GLU A 809 -17.96 15.29 12.90
N LEU A 810 -19.07 14.66 13.16
CA LEU A 810 -19.17 13.39 13.87
C LEU A 810 -19.46 12.28 12.86
N ARG A 811 -18.46 11.44 12.57
CA ARG A 811 -18.50 10.41 11.54
C ARG A 811 -18.76 9.05 12.18
N LEU A 812 -19.88 8.42 11.85
CA LEU A 812 -20.24 7.08 12.29
C LEU A 812 -20.03 6.08 11.14
N ARG A 813 -19.10 5.15 11.30
CA ARG A 813 -18.91 4.02 10.38
C ARG A 813 -19.95 2.95 10.66
N VAL A 814 -20.88 2.77 9.72
CA VAL A 814 -21.91 1.74 9.76
C VAL A 814 -21.37 0.48 9.04
N ARG A 815 -22.16 -0.55 8.86
CA ARG A 815 -21.73 -1.83 8.28
C ARG A 815 -21.69 -1.79 6.73
N LYS A 816 -20.75 -2.51 6.09
CA LYS A 816 -20.68 -2.71 4.63
C LYS A 816 -20.50 -1.44 3.79
N GLY A 817 -19.58 -0.54 4.19
CA GLY A 817 -19.24 0.65 3.39
C GLY A 817 -20.20 1.83 3.57
N TRP A 818 -21.22 1.73 4.41
CA TRP A 818 -22.10 2.83 4.79
C TRP A 818 -21.51 3.65 5.92
N GLY A 819 -21.65 4.97 5.83
CA GLY A 819 -21.29 5.94 6.87
C GLY A 819 -22.36 7.00 7.03
N LEU A 820 -22.54 7.46 8.25
CA LEU A 820 -23.38 8.60 8.61
C LEU A 820 -22.50 9.71 9.14
N VAL A 821 -22.83 10.95 8.83
CA VAL A 821 -22.12 12.14 9.29
C VAL A 821 -23.15 13.13 9.82
N ALA A 822 -22.93 13.61 11.04
CA ALA A 822 -23.56 14.83 11.53
C ALA A 822 -22.52 15.95 11.46
N PHE A 823 -22.88 17.14 11.04
CA PHE A 823 -21.93 18.22 10.88
C PHE A 823 -22.46 19.57 11.33
N LEU A 824 -21.54 20.42 11.74
CA LEU A 824 -21.68 21.84 11.96
C LEU A 824 -20.61 22.53 11.11
N ASP A 825 -21.05 23.34 10.16
CA ASP A 825 -20.16 24.16 9.32
C ASP A 825 -20.42 25.64 9.62
N TRP A 826 -19.37 26.42 9.57
CA TRP A 826 -19.46 27.87 9.73
C TRP A 826 -18.40 28.55 8.88
N GLY A 827 -18.66 29.79 8.47
CA GLY A 827 -17.71 30.59 7.72
C GLY A 827 -18.32 31.85 7.16
N ASN A 828 -17.45 32.71 6.63
CA ASN A 828 -17.82 33.86 5.83
C ASN A 828 -16.65 34.26 4.90
N VAL A 829 -17.00 35.06 3.85
CA VAL A 829 -16.07 35.76 2.99
C VAL A 829 -16.27 37.23 3.16
N TRP A 830 -15.19 37.99 3.26
CA TRP A 830 -15.22 39.47 3.36
C TRP A 830 -14.50 40.07 2.16
N GLN A 831 -15.03 41.25 1.72
CA GLN A 831 -14.50 41.90 0.52
C GLN A 831 -13.05 42.32 0.73
N ARG A 832 -12.71 42.87 1.91
CA ARG A 832 -11.35 43.26 2.31
C ARG A 832 -10.93 42.54 3.57
N THR A 833 -9.65 42.47 3.82
CA THR A 833 -9.10 41.91 5.07
C THR A 833 -9.49 42.72 6.32
N GLU A 834 -9.67 44.02 6.16
CA GLU A 834 -10.09 44.98 7.20
C GLU A 834 -11.55 44.77 7.61
N ASP A 835 -12.41 44.31 6.70
CA ASP A 835 -13.82 44.04 6.96
C ASP A 835 -14.07 42.75 7.74
N MET A 836 -13.03 42.03 8.08
CA MET A 836 -13.16 40.73 8.74
C MET A 836 -13.75 40.84 10.14
N ASP A 837 -15.00 40.40 10.26
CA ASP A 837 -15.72 40.35 11.53
C ASP A 837 -16.16 38.94 11.87
N ILE A 838 -15.63 38.41 12.96
CA ILE A 838 -15.93 37.04 13.45
C ILE A 838 -17.39 36.91 13.92
N GLN A 839 -18.05 38.04 14.30
CA GLN A 839 -19.46 38.02 14.69
C GLN A 839 -20.40 37.76 13.54
N ASN A 840 -19.95 38.06 12.31
CA ASN A 840 -20.70 37.84 11.07
C ASN A 840 -20.48 36.46 10.41
N LEU A 841 -20.06 35.47 11.19
CA LEU A 841 -19.93 34.09 10.70
C LEU A 841 -21.32 33.47 10.50
N ARG A 842 -21.49 32.83 9.34
CA ARG A 842 -22.70 32.08 8.97
C ARG A 842 -22.58 30.65 9.35
N GLY A 843 -23.54 30.13 10.12
CA GLY A 843 -23.55 28.76 10.63
C GLY A 843 -24.55 27.87 9.89
N THR A 844 -24.21 26.61 9.74
CA THR A 844 -25.10 25.58 9.21
C THR A 844 -24.95 24.29 9.98
N VAL A 845 -26.05 23.55 10.15
CA VAL A 845 -26.05 22.20 10.72
C VAL A 845 -26.61 21.22 9.71
N GLY A 846 -26.22 19.97 9.80
CA GLY A 846 -26.75 19.01 8.86
C GLY A 846 -26.35 17.58 9.11
N VAL A 847 -26.88 16.71 8.26
CA VAL A 847 -26.61 15.29 8.26
C VAL A 847 -26.19 14.82 6.87
N GLY A 848 -25.37 13.80 6.83
CA GLY A 848 -24.86 13.25 5.58
C GLY A 848 -24.81 11.75 5.57
N LEU A 849 -25.07 11.18 4.39
CA LEU A 849 -24.95 9.75 4.10
C LEU A 849 -23.74 9.52 3.19
N ARG A 850 -22.96 8.51 3.48
CA ARG A 850 -21.80 8.07 2.72
C ARG A 850 -21.96 6.61 2.35
N TYR A 851 -21.58 6.27 1.12
CA TYR A 851 -21.53 4.88 0.69
C TYR A 851 -20.37 4.67 -0.27
N SER A 852 -19.49 3.73 0.06
CA SER A 852 -18.34 3.39 -0.80
C SER A 852 -18.79 2.47 -1.93
N THR A 853 -18.66 2.94 -3.18
CA THR A 853 -18.99 2.16 -4.38
C THR A 853 -17.71 1.82 -5.18
N PRO A 854 -17.73 0.81 -6.05
CA PRO A 854 -16.60 0.52 -6.95
C PRO A 854 -16.23 1.66 -7.91
N VAL A 855 -17.16 2.57 -8.20
CA VAL A 855 -16.96 3.75 -9.06
C VAL A 855 -16.66 5.02 -8.28
N GLY A 856 -16.43 4.91 -6.96
CA GLY A 856 -16.16 6.00 -6.04
C GLY A 856 -17.26 6.22 -4.99
N PRO A 857 -17.02 7.07 -4.00
CA PRO A 857 -17.97 7.31 -2.92
C PRO A 857 -19.23 8.02 -3.41
N LEU A 858 -20.38 7.55 -2.96
CA LEU A 858 -21.64 8.30 -3.01
C LEU A 858 -21.75 9.14 -1.76
N ARG A 859 -22.10 10.41 -1.93
CA ARG A 859 -22.23 11.39 -0.85
C ARG A 859 -23.52 12.17 -1.01
N VAL A 860 -24.33 12.21 0.04
CA VAL A 860 -25.55 12.99 0.14
C VAL A 860 -25.51 13.74 1.45
N ASP A 861 -25.53 15.08 1.42
CA ASP A 861 -25.51 15.94 2.60
C ASP A 861 -26.72 16.87 2.56
N TYR A 862 -27.45 16.97 3.66
CA TYR A 862 -28.51 17.95 3.85
C TYR A 862 -28.05 18.97 4.88
N GLY A 863 -27.86 20.20 4.43
CA GLY A 863 -27.40 21.32 5.27
C GLY A 863 -28.52 22.33 5.49
N TYR A 864 -28.71 22.72 6.75
CA TYR A 864 -29.71 23.72 7.16
C TYR A 864 -29.00 24.95 7.72
N LYS A 865 -29.37 26.16 7.24
CA LYS A 865 -28.81 27.43 7.69
C LYS A 865 -29.36 27.82 9.04
N LEU A 866 -28.51 28.27 9.93
CA LEU A 866 -28.92 28.75 11.26
C LEU A 866 -29.45 30.21 11.25
N GLN A 867 -28.98 31.01 10.31
CA GLN A 867 -29.43 32.38 10.07
C GLN A 867 -30.37 32.41 8.85
N ASP A 868 -31.38 33.26 8.92
CA ASP A 868 -32.31 33.51 7.84
C ASP A 868 -31.72 34.52 6.86
N GLU A 869 -31.67 34.22 5.57
CA GLU A 869 -31.11 35.06 4.53
C GLU A 869 -32.03 35.05 3.29
N PRO A 870 -33.19 35.74 3.33
CA PRO A 870 -34.03 35.84 2.18
C PRO A 870 -33.30 36.59 1.02
N PRO A 871 -33.47 36.22 -0.26
CA PRO A 871 -34.39 35.19 -0.78
C PRO A 871 -33.86 33.77 -0.82
N LEU A 872 -32.71 33.48 -0.19
CA LEU A 872 -32.06 32.18 -0.25
C LEU A 872 -32.84 31.11 0.52
N SER A 873 -32.90 29.89 -0.01
CA SER A 873 -33.49 28.75 0.66
C SER A 873 -32.80 28.44 2.00
N ARG A 874 -33.54 28.09 3.04
CA ARG A 874 -33.01 27.73 4.37
C ARG A 874 -32.19 26.44 4.39
N ALA A 875 -32.38 25.57 3.40
CA ALA A 875 -31.68 24.28 3.35
C ALA A 875 -31.27 23.93 1.92
N VAL A 876 -30.15 23.25 1.81
CA VAL A 876 -29.63 22.75 0.53
C VAL A 876 -29.27 21.28 0.66
N LEU A 877 -29.68 20.49 -0.33
CA LEU A 877 -29.30 19.09 -0.48
C LEU A 877 -28.09 19.03 -1.43
N HIS A 878 -26.96 18.55 -0.93
CA HIS A 878 -25.75 18.32 -1.72
C HIS A 878 -25.62 16.85 -2.11
N PHE A 879 -25.42 16.59 -3.39
CA PHE A 879 -25.28 15.25 -3.92
C PHE A 879 -24.02 15.10 -4.77
N SER A 880 -23.30 13.99 -4.61
CA SER A 880 -22.23 13.61 -5.53
C SER A 880 -21.98 12.10 -5.55
N ILE A 881 -21.57 11.59 -6.71
CA ILE A 881 -21.15 10.21 -6.92
C ILE A 881 -19.85 10.20 -7.72
N GLY A 882 -18.95 9.25 -7.41
CA GLY A 882 -17.66 9.09 -8.06
C GLY A 882 -16.54 9.83 -7.35
N HIS A 883 -15.34 9.71 -7.90
CA HIS A 883 -14.17 10.36 -7.33
C HIS A 883 -14.31 11.88 -7.45
N ALA A 884 -14.06 12.59 -6.33
CA ALA A 884 -13.83 14.03 -6.37
C ALA A 884 -12.49 14.30 -7.06
N PHE A 885 -12.47 15.27 -7.99
CA PHE A 885 -11.22 15.72 -8.59
C PHE A 885 -10.41 16.54 -7.61
#